data_877af20844a70d2fb8becf676e2193cd
#
_entry.id   877af20844a70d2fb8becf676e2193cd
#
_cell.length_a   1.000
_cell.length_b   1.000
_cell.length_c   1.000
_cell.angle_alpha   90.00
_cell.angle_beta   90.00
_cell.angle_gamma   90.00
#
_symmetry.space_group_name_H-M   'P 1'
#
loop_
_entity.id
_entity.type
_entity.pdbx_description
1 polymer ?
#
loop_
_entity_poly.entity_id
_entity_poly.type
_entity_poly.pdbx_seq_one_letter_code
_entity_poly.pdbx_strand_id
1 'polypeptide(L)'
;MKAPLSWIKDYIDLEGIGIEELANLMTSVGLEVESILLVGVEKPEGKLKNKYAGLPWDREKFVVAEVVEVNQHPNADRLTLCELDDGTGITTVLTGAPNMFPWLGKGRLEQPLKVAYAREGAVLYDGHQPGQVLTRLKRAVIRGVESRSMICSEKELGISEESDGVIELDADAPVGMPLVDYMGDVVYEVAILPNMARDASILGIARELSAVTGRPLRLPEGIALEKGGAIAEKVGLEVRDAELNPRFMLGMVEGTQARRSPYWVRRRLSMAGMRPIDALVDATNYTMLETGQPLHAFDYDLLRERAGGKPTIITRTATEGEKIILLDGSEPKLDAQIELVTDTAGPLSIAGVMGGGETGVHAGTRNLLIESANWNFINLRKTLTKTRLSSEAAYRFSREVHPALAETALSLCLKRVREWGGGEVVRGVLDEYGKPYTDTVNRITAKTIADVLGQEISLEESAQILERLGFTCRIDGEVLEATSPATRTDIEFGIIGQRNLIEEIARIHGYEHIAPKRLSDELPPQVGNSALEAEERVRDILVSIGLQDTLAYRQTSPEREARIYAGRKAPEGLEYVRLRNPITPERTVMRRSGMATMLELLEHNAKFRPGLALFELGPVFLPVEGETLPHEALRLSIGMTGAWDTASWDKAQSQPMDFFDLKGVVEALLDGLHLTEVRFQAANHPSFHPGKCAEVWVGEEVLGVMGELHPQVRKNYAFGQDPVLAAEFDGEKLTRLSSADFANKAISSYPAMVEDIALIVDESVPADALEALIRQSGGKLLVDVRLFDVYRDEKLGSGRKSLAYQLTYQAFDRTLTDKDALNIRNRIVKQTKNVFGAQLRSL
;
A
#
# COMPACT_ATOMS: atom_id res chain seq x y z
N MET A 1 -0.93 -15.82 -2.25
CA MET A 1 -0.75 -17.16 -2.87
C MET A 1 -2.09 -17.62 -3.42
N LYS A 2 -2.11 -18.21 -4.62
CA LYS A 2 -3.33 -18.81 -5.18
C LYS A 2 -3.40 -20.29 -4.82
N ALA A 3 -4.50 -20.70 -4.20
CA ALA A 3 -4.68 -22.05 -3.67
C ALA A 3 -5.94 -22.71 -4.26
N PRO A 4 -5.83 -23.61 -5.24
CA PRO A 4 -6.94 -24.36 -5.80
C PRO A 4 -7.56 -25.32 -4.76
N LEU A 5 -8.89 -25.25 -4.58
CA LEU A 5 -9.63 -26.09 -3.63
C LEU A 5 -9.44 -27.59 -3.93
N SER A 6 -9.45 -27.96 -5.21
CA SER A 6 -9.21 -29.36 -5.60
C SER A 6 -7.86 -29.89 -5.13
N TRP A 7 -6.85 -29.03 -5.03
CA TRP A 7 -5.53 -29.40 -4.55
C TRP A 7 -5.48 -29.50 -3.03
N ILE A 8 -6.13 -28.56 -2.31
CA ILE A 8 -6.24 -28.62 -0.84
C ILE A 8 -6.96 -29.91 -0.41
N LYS A 9 -8.01 -30.31 -1.14
CA LYS A 9 -8.79 -31.53 -0.85
C LYS A 9 -8.00 -32.85 -0.95
N ASP A 10 -6.85 -32.85 -1.62
CA ASP A 10 -5.97 -34.04 -1.61
C ASP A 10 -5.45 -34.33 -0.19
N TYR A 11 -5.28 -33.28 0.63
CA TYR A 11 -4.66 -33.36 1.97
C TYR A 11 -5.64 -33.32 3.12
N ILE A 12 -6.83 -32.78 2.90
CA ILE A 12 -7.85 -32.68 3.94
C ILE A 12 -9.26 -32.90 3.34
N ASP A 13 -10.11 -33.62 4.03
CA ASP A 13 -11.50 -33.73 3.67
C ASP A 13 -12.26 -32.45 4.08
N LEU A 14 -12.84 -31.77 3.10
CA LEU A 14 -13.60 -30.53 3.30
C LEU A 14 -15.07 -30.67 2.91
N GLU A 15 -15.58 -31.93 2.85
CA GLU A 15 -16.99 -32.19 2.55
C GLU A 15 -17.93 -31.51 3.55
N GLY A 16 -18.97 -30.87 3.04
CA GLY A 16 -19.96 -30.15 3.86
C GLY A 16 -19.59 -28.72 4.23
N ILE A 17 -18.38 -28.24 3.91
CA ILE A 17 -17.98 -26.85 4.16
C ILE A 17 -18.16 -26.04 2.86
N GLY A 18 -18.96 -24.98 2.91
CA GLY A 18 -19.21 -24.11 1.76
C GLY A 18 -18.01 -23.23 1.38
N ILE A 19 -18.00 -22.75 0.13
CA ILE A 19 -16.89 -21.91 -0.41
C ILE A 19 -16.65 -20.67 0.46
N GLU A 20 -17.70 -19.93 0.79
CA GLU A 20 -17.61 -18.72 1.62
C GLU A 20 -17.24 -19.03 3.08
N GLU A 21 -17.77 -20.13 3.62
CA GLU A 21 -17.44 -20.59 4.97
C GLU A 21 -15.96 -20.96 5.08
N LEU A 22 -15.42 -21.67 4.07
CA LEU A 22 -14.01 -22.02 4.04
C LEU A 22 -13.11 -20.78 3.96
N ALA A 23 -13.48 -19.78 3.17
CA ALA A 23 -12.76 -18.51 3.12
C ALA A 23 -12.78 -17.78 4.47
N ASN A 24 -13.92 -17.81 5.18
CA ASN A 24 -14.02 -17.22 6.52
C ASN A 24 -13.18 -18.00 7.55
N LEU A 25 -13.14 -19.33 7.49
CA LEU A 25 -12.28 -20.16 8.34
C LEU A 25 -10.79 -19.85 8.11
N MET A 26 -10.36 -19.78 6.84
CA MET A 26 -8.98 -19.37 6.53
C MET A 26 -8.65 -18.00 7.13
N THR A 27 -9.53 -17.02 6.92
CA THR A 27 -9.33 -15.66 7.42
C THR A 27 -9.28 -15.61 8.95
N SER A 28 -10.12 -16.39 9.64
CA SER A 28 -10.16 -16.41 11.12
C SER A 28 -8.86 -16.94 11.74
N VAL A 29 -8.12 -17.79 11.03
CA VAL A 29 -6.83 -18.31 11.48
C VAL A 29 -5.62 -17.54 10.93
N GLY A 30 -5.82 -16.36 10.32
CA GLY A 30 -4.75 -15.49 9.85
C GLY A 30 -4.37 -15.65 8.38
N LEU A 31 -5.09 -16.46 7.62
CA LEU A 31 -4.95 -16.65 6.19
C LEU A 31 -6.00 -15.81 5.46
N GLU A 32 -5.80 -14.50 5.38
CA GLU A 32 -6.76 -13.57 4.76
C GLU A 32 -7.03 -13.93 3.30
N VAL A 33 -8.29 -14.19 2.96
CA VAL A 33 -8.73 -14.43 1.58
C VAL A 33 -9.09 -13.09 0.93
N GLU A 34 -8.25 -12.63 0.01
CA GLU A 34 -8.44 -11.35 -0.70
C GLU A 34 -9.49 -11.43 -1.81
N SER A 35 -9.53 -12.58 -2.49
CA SER A 35 -10.48 -12.86 -3.56
C SER A 35 -10.66 -14.35 -3.81
N ILE A 36 -11.77 -14.71 -4.48
CA ILE A 36 -12.11 -16.08 -4.85
C ILE A 36 -12.37 -16.11 -6.36
N LEU A 37 -11.58 -16.89 -7.10
CA LEU A 37 -11.77 -17.13 -8.52
C LEU A 37 -12.56 -18.44 -8.70
N LEU A 38 -13.70 -18.33 -9.35
CA LEU A 38 -14.56 -19.47 -9.72
C LEU A 38 -14.22 -19.92 -11.14
N VAL A 39 -13.72 -21.12 -11.29
CA VAL A 39 -13.40 -21.75 -12.58
C VAL A 39 -14.52 -22.72 -12.91
N GLY A 40 -15.46 -22.31 -13.71
CA GLY A 40 -16.61 -23.14 -14.09
C GLY A 40 -17.68 -23.32 -13.02
N VAL A 41 -17.39 -23.01 -11.77
CA VAL A 41 -18.27 -23.21 -10.62
C VAL A 41 -19.21 -22.02 -10.48
N GLU A 42 -20.46 -22.28 -10.10
CA GLU A 42 -21.45 -21.22 -9.82
C GLU A 42 -21.11 -20.45 -8.55
N LYS A 43 -21.43 -19.17 -8.56
CA LYS A 43 -21.25 -18.31 -7.39
C LYS A 43 -22.20 -18.74 -6.26
N PRO A 44 -21.71 -18.89 -5.02
CA PRO A 44 -22.57 -19.22 -3.89
C PRO A 44 -23.69 -18.19 -3.68
N GLU A 45 -24.84 -18.67 -3.25
CA GLU A 45 -25.95 -17.81 -2.85
C GLU A 45 -25.79 -17.31 -1.42
N GLY A 46 -26.45 -16.21 -1.06
CA GLY A 46 -26.51 -15.70 0.30
C GLY A 46 -25.69 -14.43 0.52
N LYS A 47 -25.38 -14.17 1.80
CA LYS A 47 -24.59 -12.99 2.19
C LYS A 47 -23.09 -13.29 2.06
N LEU A 48 -22.48 -12.78 1.03
CA LEU A 48 -21.07 -12.96 0.72
C LEU A 48 -20.25 -11.75 1.22
N LYS A 49 -19.13 -12.02 1.86
CA LYS A 49 -18.17 -11.01 2.34
C LYS A 49 -16.98 -10.87 1.40
N ASN A 50 -16.60 -11.97 0.72
CA ASN A 50 -15.44 -12.02 -0.16
C ASN A 50 -15.75 -11.51 -1.57
N LYS A 51 -14.68 -11.13 -2.29
CA LYS A 51 -14.75 -10.74 -3.71
C LYS A 51 -14.70 -11.98 -4.57
N TYR A 52 -15.66 -12.11 -5.49
CA TYR A 52 -15.74 -13.22 -6.43
C TYR A 52 -15.47 -12.76 -7.85
N ALA A 53 -14.67 -13.54 -8.56
CA ALA A 53 -14.41 -13.40 -10.00
C ALA A 53 -14.55 -14.75 -10.70
N GLY A 54 -14.50 -14.75 -12.02
CA GLY A 54 -14.53 -15.97 -12.84
C GLY A 54 -15.84 -16.17 -13.58
N LEU A 55 -15.89 -17.26 -14.33
CA LEU A 55 -16.96 -17.59 -15.26
C LEU A 55 -17.57 -18.95 -14.89
N PRO A 56 -18.86 -19.03 -14.56
CA PRO A 56 -19.56 -20.30 -14.42
C PRO A 56 -19.77 -20.95 -15.79
N TRP A 57 -19.58 -22.27 -15.88
CA TRP A 57 -19.81 -23.02 -17.11
C TRP A 57 -21.15 -23.72 -17.07
N ASP A 58 -21.99 -23.43 -18.04
CA ASP A 58 -23.27 -24.10 -18.24
C ASP A 58 -23.01 -25.61 -18.49
N ARG A 59 -23.55 -26.45 -17.63
CA ARG A 59 -23.33 -27.92 -17.63
C ARG A 59 -23.70 -28.61 -18.93
N GLU A 60 -24.72 -28.10 -19.66
CA GLU A 60 -25.18 -28.66 -20.92
C GLU A 60 -24.33 -28.17 -22.11
N LYS A 61 -23.66 -27.01 -21.96
CA LYS A 61 -22.92 -26.39 -23.06
C LYS A 61 -21.45 -26.59 -23.03
N PHE A 62 -20.84 -26.79 -21.86
CA PHE A 62 -19.42 -27.09 -21.73
C PHE A 62 -19.25 -28.56 -21.33
N VAL A 63 -18.66 -29.35 -22.23
CA VAL A 63 -18.49 -30.80 -22.03
C VAL A 63 -17.10 -31.27 -22.44
N VAL A 64 -16.72 -32.42 -21.95
CA VAL A 64 -15.57 -33.17 -22.47
C VAL A 64 -15.96 -33.75 -23.82
N ALA A 65 -15.10 -33.55 -24.83
CA ALA A 65 -15.31 -34.15 -26.17
C ALA A 65 -14.02 -34.80 -26.65
N GLU A 66 -14.11 -35.56 -27.75
CA GLU A 66 -12.92 -36.17 -28.36
C GLU A 66 -12.84 -35.82 -29.84
N VAL A 67 -11.64 -35.38 -30.25
CA VAL A 67 -11.32 -35.17 -31.65
C VAL A 67 -10.90 -36.50 -32.25
N VAL A 68 -11.64 -36.98 -33.24
CA VAL A 68 -11.41 -38.28 -33.91
C VAL A 68 -10.61 -38.16 -35.20
N GLU A 69 -10.68 -37.00 -35.88
CA GLU A 69 -9.95 -36.73 -37.11
C GLU A 69 -9.70 -35.22 -37.26
N VAL A 70 -8.55 -34.84 -37.85
CA VAL A 70 -8.19 -33.46 -38.12
C VAL A 70 -7.93 -33.26 -39.60
N ASN A 71 -8.74 -32.47 -40.27
CA ASN A 71 -8.74 -32.22 -41.69
C ASN A 71 -8.28 -30.81 -42.06
N GLN A 72 -7.79 -30.66 -43.33
CA GLN A 72 -7.41 -29.35 -43.86
C GLN A 72 -8.64 -28.48 -44.11
N HIS A 73 -8.59 -27.20 -43.75
CA HIS A 73 -9.64 -26.25 -44.16
C HIS A 73 -9.54 -25.94 -45.65
N PRO A 74 -10.62 -26.01 -46.43
CA PRO A 74 -10.59 -25.88 -47.89
C PRO A 74 -10.10 -24.52 -48.39
N ASN A 75 -10.29 -23.46 -47.62
CA ASN A 75 -10.03 -22.08 -48.02
C ASN A 75 -9.07 -21.33 -47.06
N ALA A 76 -8.32 -22.02 -46.18
CA ALA A 76 -7.44 -21.35 -45.21
C ALA A 76 -6.34 -22.29 -44.71
N ASP A 77 -5.07 -21.87 -44.90
CA ASP A 77 -3.89 -22.66 -44.50
C ASP A 77 -3.61 -22.68 -42.98
N ARG A 78 -4.18 -21.73 -42.26
CA ARG A 78 -3.99 -21.59 -40.81
C ARG A 78 -5.22 -22.03 -39.99
N LEU A 79 -6.13 -22.77 -40.60
CA LEU A 79 -7.29 -23.30 -39.95
C LEU A 79 -7.40 -24.81 -40.21
N THR A 80 -7.89 -25.54 -39.23
CA THR A 80 -8.18 -26.97 -39.31
C THR A 80 -9.65 -27.25 -39.02
N LEU A 81 -10.17 -28.33 -39.59
CA LEU A 81 -11.47 -28.86 -39.34
C LEU A 81 -11.33 -30.13 -38.52
N CYS A 82 -11.81 -30.11 -37.28
CA CYS A 82 -11.79 -31.24 -36.37
C CYS A 82 -13.15 -31.95 -36.40
N GLU A 83 -13.13 -33.23 -36.74
CA GLU A 83 -14.30 -34.10 -36.49
C GLU A 83 -14.29 -34.46 -35.01
N LEU A 84 -15.34 -34.06 -34.30
CA LEU A 84 -15.43 -34.12 -32.86
C LEU A 84 -16.68 -34.86 -32.42
N ASP A 85 -16.53 -35.80 -31.47
CA ASP A 85 -17.62 -36.48 -30.78
C ASP A 85 -17.75 -35.96 -29.35
N ASP A 86 -18.91 -35.42 -28.99
CA ASP A 86 -19.24 -34.93 -27.67
C ASP A 86 -20.17 -35.88 -26.88
N GLY A 87 -20.30 -37.11 -27.33
CA GLY A 87 -21.19 -38.13 -26.78
C GLY A 87 -22.63 -38.06 -27.33
N THR A 88 -22.96 -37.04 -28.13
CA THR A 88 -24.27 -36.93 -28.79
C THR A 88 -24.19 -37.21 -30.30
N GLY A 89 -22.98 -37.24 -30.85
CA GLY A 89 -22.69 -37.50 -32.26
C GLY A 89 -21.51 -36.67 -32.77
N ILE A 90 -21.07 -36.98 -33.99
CA ILE A 90 -19.94 -36.32 -34.61
C ILE A 90 -20.36 -34.98 -35.22
N THR A 91 -19.59 -33.95 -34.90
CA THR A 91 -19.73 -32.59 -35.46
C THR A 91 -18.39 -32.07 -35.95
N THR A 92 -18.40 -31.20 -36.96
CA THR A 92 -17.20 -30.54 -37.45
C THR A 92 -16.97 -29.22 -36.70
N VAL A 93 -15.79 -29.03 -36.15
CA VAL A 93 -15.42 -27.83 -35.42
C VAL A 93 -14.19 -27.20 -36.06
N LEU A 94 -14.24 -25.89 -36.25
CA LEU A 94 -13.17 -25.12 -36.86
C LEU A 94 -12.26 -24.54 -35.76
N THR A 95 -10.94 -24.73 -35.90
CA THR A 95 -9.98 -24.14 -34.99
C THR A 95 -8.69 -23.69 -35.69
N GLY A 96 -8.03 -22.65 -35.17
CA GLY A 96 -6.72 -22.20 -35.61
C GLY A 96 -5.60 -22.58 -34.64
N ALA A 97 -5.90 -23.42 -33.65
CA ALA A 97 -4.99 -23.78 -32.58
C ALA A 97 -3.74 -24.51 -33.09
N PRO A 98 -2.51 -24.03 -32.81
CA PRO A 98 -1.27 -24.60 -33.30
C PRO A 98 -1.08 -26.08 -32.93
N ASN A 99 -1.56 -26.51 -31.78
CA ASN A 99 -1.42 -27.86 -31.27
C ASN A 99 -2.33 -28.89 -32.00
N MET A 100 -3.24 -28.45 -32.89
CA MET A 100 -4.01 -29.33 -33.75
C MET A 100 -3.28 -29.66 -35.08
N PHE A 101 -2.37 -28.80 -35.56
CA PHE A 101 -1.66 -29.01 -36.83
C PHE A 101 -0.84 -30.31 -36.91
N PRO A 102 -0.15 -30.80 -35.85
CA PRO A 102 0.56 -32.07 -35.89
C PRO A 102 -0.31 -33.28 -36.21
N TRP A 103 -1.62 -33.18 -36.08
CA TRP A 103 -2.59 -34.24 -36.35
C TRP A 103 -3.23 -34.15 -37.74
N LEU A 104 -2.92 -33.06 -38.47
CA LEU A 104 -3.50 -32.82 -39.78
C LEU A 104 -3.15 -33.93 -40.78
N GLY A 105 -4.19 -34.44 -41.45
CA GLY A 105 -4.02 -35.41 -42.51
C GLY A 105 -3.61 -36.82 -42.10
N LYS A 106 -3.65 -37.10 -40.78
CA LYS A 106 -3.35 -38.45 -40.28
C LYS A 106 -4.52 -39.44 -40.39
N GLY A 107 -5.67 -38.98 -40.92
CA GLY A 107 -6.88 -39.71 -40.94
C GLY A 107 -7.49 -39.85 -39.55
N ARG A 108 -8.30 -40.88 -39.37
CA ARG A 108 -8.90 -41.18 -38.07
C ARG A 108 -7.84 -41.59 -37.07
N LEU A 109 -7.80 -40.86 -35.92
CA LEU A 109 -6.80 -41.07 -34.88
C LEU A 109 -7.04 -42.40 -34.17
N GLU A 110 -5.96 -43.20 -33.98
CA GLU A 110 -6.03 -44.46 -33.21
C GLU A 110 -6.41 -44.23 -31.75
N GLN A 111 -5.94 -43.11 -31.20
CA GLN A 111 -6.32 -42.60 -29.88
C GLN A 111 -6.88 -41.19 -30.05
N PRO A 112 -8.19 -41.01 -29.96
CA PRO A 112 -8.85 -39.69 -30.04
C PRO A 112 -8.32 -38.72 -28.99
N LEU A 113 -8.17 -37.45 -29.34
CA LEU A 113 -7.70 -36.44 -28.41
C LEU A 113 -8.89 -35.90 -27.59
N LYS A 114 -8.80 -36.07 -26.27
CA LYS A 114 -9.79 -35.47 -25.36
C LYS A 114 -9.57 -33.96 -25.26
N VAL A 115 -10.66 -33.20 -25.36
CA VAL A 115 -10.62 -31.73 -25.41
C VAL A 115 -11.74 -31.11 -24.62
N ALA A 116 -11.53 -29.85 -24.18
CA ALA A 116 -12.58 -29.01 -23.61
C ALA A 116 -13.40 -28.38 -24.74
N TYR A 117 -14.70 -28.66 -24.76
CA TYR A 117 -15.59 -28.27 -25.86
C TYR A 117 -16.75 -27.41 -25.40
N ALA A 118 -17.03 -26.35 -26.16
CA ALA A 118 -18.15 -25.42 -25.95
C ALA A 118 -19.15 -25.52 -27.09
N ARG A 119 -20.44 -25.84 -26.77
CA ARG A 119 -21.56 -25.91 -27.67
C ARG A 119 -22.12 -24.54 -28.03
N GLU A 120 -22.97 -24.48 -29.08
CA GLU A 120 -23.67 -23.25 -29.47
C GLU A 120 -24.42 -22.61 -28.28
N GLY A 121 -24.31 -21.29 -28.15
CA GLY A 121 -24.96 -20.52 -27.08
C GLY A 121 -24.15 -20.49 -25.75
N ALA A 122 -23.02 -21.17 -25.68
CA ALA A 122 -22.10 -21.04 -24.53
C ALA A 122 -21.62 -19.60 -24.39
N VAL A 123 -21.46 -19.15 -23.16
CA VAL A 123 -20.85 -17.84 -22.80
C VAL A 123 -19.47 -18.08 -22.27
N LEU A 124 -18.47 -17.46 -22.87
CA LEU A 124 -17.05 -17.64 -22.54
C LEU A 124 -16.31 -16.31 -22.72
N TYR A 125 -15.02 -16.26 -22.36
CA TYR A 125 -14.20 -15.08 -22.63
C TYR A 125 -13.72 -15.08 -24.08
N ASP A 126 -13.64 -13.89 -24.70
CA ASP A 126 -13.11 -13.73 -26.06
C ASP A 126 -11.58 -13.92 -26.04
N GLY A 127 -11.09 -15.01 -26.64
CA GLY A 127 -9.66 -15.34 -26.71
C GLY A 127 -8.83 -14.29 -27.46
N HIS A 128 -9.43 -13.47 -28.32
CA HIS A 128 -8.74 -12.50 -29.17
C HIS A 128 -8.71 -11.08 -28.60
N GLN A 129 -9.52 -10.78 -27.58
CA GLN A 129 -9.53 -9.47 -26.94
C GLN A 129 -8.70 -9.44 -25.65
N PRO A 130 -8.01 -8.33 -25.34
CA PRO A 130 -7.33 -8.20 -24.07
C PRO A 130 -8.34 -8.12 -22.92
N GLY A 131 -8.03 -8.77 -21.79
CA GLY A 131 -8.87 -8.81 -20.60
C GLY A 131 -10.01 -9.83 -20.70
N GLN A 132 -10.93 -9.75 -19.74
CA GLN A 132 -12.04 -10.70 -19.54
C GLN A 132 -13.33 -10.23 -20.23
N VAL A 133 -13.33 -10.15 -21.55
CA VAL A 133 -14.50 -9.74 -22.34
C VAL A 133 -15.35 -10.96 -22.65
N LEU A 134 -16.60 -10.95 -22.17
CA LEU A 134 -17.53 -12.06 -22.41
C LEU A 134 -18.08 -12.03 -23.83
N THR A 135 -18.14 -13.20 -24.46
CA THR A 135 -18.78 -13.42 -25.75
C THR A 135 -19.69 -14.65 -25.68
N ARG A 136 -20.70 -14.69 -26.55
CA ARG A 136 -21.58 -15.83 -26.68
C ARG A 136 -21.36 -16.51 -28.02
N LEU A 137 -21.10 -17.80 -28.02
CA LEU A 137 -20.94 -18.58 -29.24
C LEU A 137 -22.25 -18.55 -30.04
N LYS A 138 -22.15 -18.12 -31.29
CA LYS A 138 -23.23 -18.05 -32.25
C LYS A 138 -22.77 -18.72 -33.52
N ARG A 139 -23.73 -19.26 -34.25
CA ARG A 139 -23.50 -19.76 -35.60
C ARG A 139 -22.85 -18.69 -36.47
N ALA A 140 -21.73 -19.00 -37.05
CA ALA A 140 -20.99 -18.14 -37.96
C ALA A 140 -20.48 -18.93 -39.17
N VAL A 141 -20.29 -18.26 -40.29
CA VAL A 141 -19.64 -18.87 -41.48
C VAL A 141 -18.24 -18.25 -41.57
N ILE A 142 -17.23 -19.08 -41.38
CA ILE A 142 -15.82 -18.65 -41.41
C ILE A 142 -15.18 -19.23 -42.67
N ARG A 143 -14.82 -18.36 -43.59
CA ARG A 143 -14.21 -18.73 -44.88
C ARG A 143 -14.96 -19.83 -45.68
N GLY A 144 -16.29 -19.80 -45.57
CA GLY A 144 -17.18 -20.74 -46.28
C GLY A 144 -17.56 -22.02 -45.50
N VAL A 145 -17.02 -22.22 -44.29
CA VAL A 145 -17.38 -23.33 -43.40
C VAL A 145 -18.19 -22.81 -42.22
N GLU A 146 -19.28 -23.50 -41.93
CA GLU A 146 -20.12 -23.20 -40.79
C GLU A 146 -19.46 -23.63 -39.50
N SER A 147 -19.38 -22.69 -38.53
CA SER A 147 -18.93 -22.94 -37.13
C SER A 147 -20.06 -22.60 -36.17
N ARG A 148 -20.42 -23.54 -35.29
CA ARG A 148 -21.48 -23.38 -34.26
C ARG A 148 -20.91 -23.49 -32.84
N SER A 149 -19.75 -24.01 -32.72
CA SER A 149 -19.13 -24.45 -31.47
C SER A 149 -17.62 -24.28 -31.55
N MET A 150 -16.90 -24.49 -30.45
CA MET A 150 -15.45 -24.38 -30.45
C MET A 150 -14.81 -25.34 -29.46
N ILE A 151 -13.57 -25.71 -29.76
CA ILE A 151 -12.66 -26.32 -28.79
C ILE A 151 -11.96 -25.18 -28.04
N CYS A 152 -11.98 -25.20 -26.71
CA CYS A 152 -11.61 -24.06 -25.89
C CYS A 152 -10.13 -24.05 -25.52
N SER A 153 -9.56 -22.86 -25.42
CA SER A 153 -8.30 -22.55 -24.73
C SER A 153 -8.51 -22.27 -23.22
N GLU A 154 -7.42 -22.20 -22.46
CA GLU A 154 -7.50 -21.86 -21.03
C GLU A 154 -8.05 -20.44 -20.80
N LYS A 155 -7.70 -19.48 -21.67
CA LYS A 155 -8.21 -18.11 -21.59
C LYS A 155 -9.71 -18.02 -21.77
N GLU A 156 -10.26 -18.73 -22.75
CA GLU A 156 -11.70 -18.72 -23.02
C GLU A 156 -12.52 -19.29 -21.87
N LEU A 157 -11.93 -20.21 -21.09
CA LEU A 157 -12.55 -20.80 -19.91
C LEU A 157 -12.23 -20.04 -18.60
N GLY A 158 -11.35 -19.00 -18.65
CA GLY A 158 -10.97 -18.21 -17.48
C GLY A 158 -10.02 -18.93 -16.51
N ILE A 159 -9.23 -19.89 -16.99
CA ILE A 159 -8.25 -20.66 -16.22
C ILE A 159 -6.94 -19.90 -16.13
N SER A 160 -6.44 -19.41 -17.27
CA SER A 160 -5.21 -18.63 -17.39
C SER A 160 -5.30 -17.63 -18.57
N GLU A 161 -4.26 -16.87 -18.85
CA GLU A 161 -4.18 -15.98 -20.03
C GLU A 161 -3.69 -16.70 -21.30
N GLU A 162 -3.46 -18.01 -21.25
CA GLU A 162 -2.95 -18.79 -22.38
C GLU A 162 -4.07 -19.00 -23.44
N SER A 163 -3.83 -18.52 -24.64
CA SER A 163 -4.78 -18.58 -25.76
C SER A 163 -4.26 -19.27 -27.01
N ASP A 164 -2.97 -19.62 -27.06
CA ASP A 164 -2.31 -20.09 -28.29
C ASP A 164 -2.68 -21.53 -28.68
N GLY A 165 -3.27 -22.30 -27.78
CA GLY A 165 -3.68 -23.67 -28.07
C GLY A 165 -4.99 -24.06 -27.40
N VAL A 166 -5.62 -25.11 -27.90
CA VAL A 166 -6.78 -25.73 -27.24
C VAL A 166 -6.35 -26.63 -26.09
N ILE A 167 -7.24 -26.79 -25.08
CA ILE A 167 -7.01 -27.67 -23.95
C ILE A 167 -7.09 -29.13 -24.41
N GLU A 168 -5.97 -29.84 -24.31
CA GLU A 168 -5.92 -31.29 -24.41
C GLU A 168 -6.01 -31.89 -23.01
N LEU A 169 -7.09 -32.61 -22.74
CA LEU A 169 -7.38 -33.28 -21.48
C LEU A 169 -6.61 -34.61 -21.38
N ASP A 170 -6.63 -35.24 -20.21
CA ASP A 170 -6.05 -36.60 -20.03
C ASP A 170 -6.87 -37.64 -20.84
N ALA A 171 -6.19 -38.67 -21.29
CA ALA A 171 -6.76 -39.67 -22.23
C ALA A 171 -7.99 -40.43 -21.69
N ASP A 172 -8.14 -40.52 -20.38
CA ASP A 172 -9.21 -41.15 -19.65
C ASP A 172 -10.43 -40.22 -19.38
N ALA A 173 -10.36 -38.95 -19.83
CA ALA A 173 -11.46 -37.99 -19.62
C ALA A 173 -12.78 -38.52 -20.27
N PRO A 174 -13.88 -38.62 -19.49
CA PRO A 174 -15.12 -39.21 -19.98
C PRO A 174 -15.83 -38.28 -20.97
N VAL A 175 -16.04 -38.73 -22.22
CA VAL A 175 -16.77 -37.97 -23.26
C VAL A 175 -18.21 -37.70 -22.82
N GLY A 176 -18.67 -36.46 -23.05
CA GLY A 176 -20.00 -36.00 -22.68
C GLY A 176 -20.16 -35.57 -21.22
N MET A 177 -19.14 -35.80 -20.37
CA MET A 177 -19.20 -35.29 -19.00
C MET A 177 -19.19 -33.74 -18.98
N PRO A 178 -20.05 -33.10 -18.18
CA PRO A 178 -19.99 -31.66 -18.00
C PRO A 178 -18.58 -31.22 -17.54
N LEU A 179 -18.03 -30.22 -18.21
CA LEU A 179 -16.64 -29.80 -18.00
C LEU A 179 -16.40 -29.35 -16.57
N VAL A 180 -17.42 -28.72 -15.93
CA VAL A 180 -17.35 -28.31 -14.53
C VAL A 180 -17.14 -29.48 -13.57
N ASP A 181 -17.68 -30.66 -13.86
CA ASP A 181 -17.49 -31.85 -13.03
C ASP A 181 -16.10 -32.48 -13.21
N TYR A 182 -15.53 -32.34 -14.40
CA TYR A 182 -14.20 -32.88 -14.71
C TYR A 182 -13.08 -31.96 -14.23
N MET A 183 -13.22 -30.66 -14.44
CA MET A 183 -12.12 -29.70 -14.22
C MET A 183 -12.53 -28.37 -13.58
N GLY A 184 -13.76 -28.22 -13.12
CA GLY A 184 -14.18 -27.06 -12.37
C GLY A 184 -13.42 -26.93 -11.04
N ASP A 185 -13.16 -25.70 -10.59
CA ASP A 185 -12.41 -25.48 -9.34
C ASP A 185 -12.75 -24.11 -8.71
N VAL A 186 -12.33 -23.96 -7.48
CA VAL A 186 -12.38 -22.70 -6.74
C VAL A 186 -10.96 -22.34 -6.31
N VAL A 187 -10.47 -21.17 -6.67
CA VAL A 187 -9.13 -20.74 -6.31
C VAL A 187 -9.22 -19.62 -5.28
N TYR A 188 -8.69 -19.85 -4.09
CA TYR A 188 -8.56 -18.84 -3.06
C TYR A 188 -7.28 -18.04 -3.26
N GLU A 189 -7.36 -16.72 -3.35
CA GLU A 189 -6.21 -15.83 -3.32
C GLU A 189 -5.96 -15.42 -1.87
N VAL A 190 -4.90 -15.99 -1.29
CA VAL A 190 -4.59 -15.88 0.14
C VAL A 190 -3.38 -14.97 0.33
N ALA A 191 -3.53 -13.96 1.19
CA ALA A 191 -2.42 -13.12 1.63
C ALA A 191 -1.57 -13.88 2.66
N ILE A 192 -0.30 -14.08 2.37
CA ILE A 192 0.64 -14.76 3.28
C ILE A 192 1.51 -13.73 3.97
N LEU A 193 1.27 -13.51 5.25
CA LEU A 193 2.08 -12.62 6.07
C LEU A 193 3.46 -13.23 6.41
N PRO A 194 4.47 -12.42 6.77
CA PRO A 194 5.80 -12.93 7.07
C PRO A 194 5.86 -13.96 8.21
N ASN A 195 5.04 -13.83 9.25
CA ASN A 195 4.92 -14.81 10.34
C ASN A 195 4.14 -16.07 9.97
N MET A 196 3.48 -16.08 8.80
CA MET A 196 2.76 -17.22 8.23
C MET A 196 3.50 -17.81 7.01
N ALA A 197 4.82 -17.64 6.93
CA ALA A 197 5.63 -18.08 5.78
C ALA A 197 5.49 -19.57 5.44
N ARG A 198 5.26 -20.41 6.45
CA ARG A 198 4.97 -21.86 6.33
C ARG A 198 3.75 -22.16 5.45
N ASP A 199 2.84 -21.20 5.35
CA ASP A 199 1.59 -21.33 4.60
C ASP A 199 1.72 -20.85 3.14
N ALA A 200 2.94 -20.48 2.72
CA ALA A 200 3.25 -20.26 1.30
C ALA A 200 3.28 -21.58 0.51
N SER A 201 2.41 -22.53 0.87
CA SER A 201 2.28 -23.85 0.29
C SER A 201 0.86 -24.41 0.47
N ILE A 202 0.46 -25.33 -0.39
CA ILE A 202 -0.84 -26.01 -0.30
C ILE A 202 -0.94 -26.84 0.98
N LEU A 203 0.14 -27.54 1.35
CA LEU A 203 0.19 -28.29 2.61
C LEU A 203 0.14 -27.41 3.84
N GLY A 204 0.74 -26.21 3.80
CA GLY A 204 0.64 -25.23 4.87
C GLY A 204 -0.81 -24.82 5.11
N ILE A 205 -1.50 -24.39 4.06
CA ILE A 205 -2.93 -24.03 4.12
C ILE A 205 -3.76 -25.22 4.61
N ALA A 206 -3.50 -26.42 4.13
CA ALA A 206 -4.22 -27.62 4.57
C ALA A 206 -3.97 -27.95 6.06
N ARG A 207 -2.78 -27.68 6.61
CA ARG A 207 -2.48 -27.83 8.05
C ARG A 207 -3.29 -26.85 8.90
N GLU A 208 -3.37 -25.60 8.49
CA GLU A 208 -4.16 -24.58 9.20
C GLU A 208 -5.66 -24.95 9.20
N LEU A 209 -6.16 -25.40 8.04
CA LEU A 209 -7.53 -25.90 7.94
C LEU A 209 -7.75 -27.16 8.78
N SER A 210 -6.78 -28.07 8.84
CA SER A 210 -6.83 -29.25 9.72
C SER A 210 -6.89 -28.84 11.18
N ALA A 211 -6.10 -27.87 11.60
CA ALA A 211 -6.05 -27.38 12.98
C ALA A 211 -7.37 -26.74 13.41
N VAL A 212 -7.98 -25.89 12.57
CA VAL A 212 -9.22 -25.18 12.91
C VAL A 212 -10.46 -26.06 12.80
N THR A 213 -10.50 -26.99 11.83
CA THR A 213 -11.66 -27.88 11.64
C THR A 213 -11.60 -29.15 12.48
N GLY A 214 -10.43 -29.50 13.03
CA GLY A 214 -10.17 -30.77 13.71
C GLY A 214 -10.17 -31.98 12.80
N ARG A 215 -10.19 -31.80 11.46
CA ARG A 215 -10.18 -32.88 10.47
C ARG A 215 -8.76 -33.38 10.23
N PRO A 216 -8.56 -34.70 10.01
CA PRO A 216 -7.21 -35.26 9.85
C PRO A 216 -6.54 -34.81 8.58
N LEU A 217 -5.24 -34.48 8.68
CA LEU A 217 -4.37 -34.15 7.55
C LEU A 217 -3.78 -35.42 6.95
N ARG A 218 -3.77 -35.50 5.63
CA ARG A 218 -3.10 -36.55 4.83
C ARG A 218 -1.84 -35.98 4.24
N LEU A 219 -0.69 -36.54 4.59
CA LEU A 219 0.58 -36.11 4.02
C LEU A 219 0.92 -36.93 2.75
N PRO A 220 1.54 -36.29 1.74
CA PRO A 220 1.97 -36.99 0.54
C PRO A 220 3.14 -37.92 0.87
N GLU A 221 3.19 -39.10 0.23
CA GLU A 221 4.26 -40.06 0.38
C GLU A 221 5.26 -39.96 -0.77
N GLY A 222 6.50 -39.71 -0.45
CA GLY A 222 7.62 -39.70 -1.38
C GLY A 222 8.26 -41.08 -1.50
N ILE A 223 9.47 -41.14 -2.06
CA ILE A 223 10.29 -42.34 -2.10
C ILE A 223 11.27 -42.35 -0.92
N ALA A 224 11.70 -43.53 -0.48
CA ALA A 224 12.74 -43.68 0.53
C ALA A 224 14.08 -43.14 -0.02
N LEU A 225 14.76 -42.32 0.76
CA LEU A 225 16.08 -41.78 0.42
C LEU A 225 17.16 -42.48 1.26
N GLU A 226 18.27 -42.85 0.62
CA GLU A 226 19.45 -43.38 1.27
C GLU A 226 20.61 -42.40 1.06
N LYS A 227 21.35 -42.03 2.11
CA LYS A 227 22.55 -41.18 1.99
C LYS A 227 23.70 -41.91 1.29
N GLY A 228 24.33 -41.22 0.33
CA GLY A 228 25.43 -41.80 -0.47
C GLY A 228 24.91 -42.67 -1.62
N GLY A 229 25.55 -43.80 -1.91
CA GLY A 229 25.17 -44.74 -2.97
C GLY A 229 25.73 -44.33 -4.34
N ALA A 230 25.09 -44.83 -5.43
CA ALA A 230 25.60 -44.70 -6.80
C ALA A 230 25.71 -43.23 -7.28
N ILE A 231 24.91 -42.32 -6.73
CA ILE A 231 24.99 -40.88 -7.06
C ILE A 231 26.37 -40.29 -6.67
N ALA A 232 27.02 -40.80 -5.60
CA ALA A 232 28.30 -40.30 -5.17
C ALA A 232 29.45 -40.63 -6.16
N GLU A 233 29.25 -41.58 -7.04
CA GLU A 233 30.21 -41.88 -8.12
C GLU A 233 30.06 -40.94 -9.30
N LYS A 234 28.84 -40.32 -9.46
CA LYS A 234 28.46 -39.47 -10.58
C LYS A 234 28.68 -37.97 -10.32
N VAL A 235 28.38 -37.51 -9.12
CA VAL A 235 28.48 -36.07 -8.78
C VAL A 235 29.14 -35.86 -7.42
N GLY A 236 29.86 -34.74 -7.26
CA GLY A 236 30.43 -34.30 -5.98
C GLY A 236 29.60 -33.14 -5.42
N LEU A 237 29.67 -32.92 -4.11
CA LEU A 237 29.01 -31.79 -3.41
C LEU A 237 29.99 -31.21 -2.41
N GLU A 238 30.12 -29.86 -2.41
CA GLU A 238 30.96 -29.09 -1.48
C GLU A 238 30.18 -27.85 -1.02
N VAL A 239 29.86 -27.76 0.26
CA VAL A 239 29.27 -26.56 0.87
C VAL A 239 30.39 -25.81 1.59
N ARG A 240 30.77 -24.63 1.10
CA ARG A 240 31.88 -23.84 1.66
C ARG A 240 31.51 -23.03 2.89
N ASP A 241 30.27 -22.62 3.00
CA ASP A 241 29.78 -21.83 4.13
C ASP A 241 28.43 -22.36 4.62
N ALA A 242 28.44 -23.09 5.72
CA ALA A 242 27.23 -23.66 6.32
C ALA A 242 26.32 -22.59 6.98
N GLU A 243 26.81 -21.40 7.25
CA GLU A 243 25.98 -20.29 7.75
C GLU A 243 25.12 -19.69 6.62
N LEU A 244 25.62 -19.67 5.40
CA LEU A 244 24.88 -19.20 4.22
C LEU A 244 24.02 -20.31 3.64
N ASN A 245 24.55 -21.54 3.60
CA ASN A 245 23.85 -22.73 3.09
C ASN A 245 23.79 -23.84 4.15
N PRO A 246 22.82 -23.82 5.08
CA PRO A 246 22.71 -24.78 6.18
C PRO A 246 22.57 -26.23 5.72
N ARG A 247 21.84 -26.49 4.62
CA ARG A 247 21.68 -27.84 4.06
C ARG A 247 21.60 -27.80 2.55
N PHE A 248 22.26 -28.71 1.89
CA PHE A 248 22.19 -28.91 0.44
C PHE A 248 22.07 -30.41 0.12
N MET A 249 21.02 -30.73 -0.63
CA MET A 249 20.78 -32.13 -1.04
C MET A 249 20.75 -32.24 -2.56
N LEU A 250 21.25 -33.35 -3.08
CA LEU A 250 21.19 -33.69 -4.50
C LEU A 250 20.59 -35.09 -4.69
N GLY A 251 19.65 -35.19 -5.63
CA GLY A 251 19.09 -36.42 -6.14
C GLY A 251 19.20 -36.47 -7.67
N MET A 252 19.16 -37.64 -8.28
CA MET A 252 19.34 -37.80 -9.72
C MET A 252 18.34 -38.77 -10.32
N VAL A 253 17.88 -38.49 -11.54
CA VAL A 253 17.05 -39.40 -12.36
C VAL A 253 17.69 -39.52 -13.73
N GLU A 254 17.92 -40.76 -14.21
CA GLU A 254 18.46 -41.03 -15.54
C GLU A 254 17.40 -41.52 -16.51
N GLY A 255 17.58 -41.27 -17.81
CA GLY A 255 16.68 -41.72 -18.87
C GLY A 255 15.35 -40.97 -18.91
N THR A 256 15.28 -39.75 -18.40
CA THR A 256 14.08 -38.90 -18.40
C THR A 256 13.76 -38.36 -19.79
N GLN A 257 12.58 -37.79 -19.95
CA GLN A 257 12.13 -37.09 -21.12
C GLN A 257 11.39 -35.80 -20.73
N ALA A 258 11.81 -34.65 -21.30
CA ALA A 258 11.12 -33.40 -21.18
C ALA A 258 9.84 -33.42 -22.04
N ARG A 259 8.85 -34.19 -21.60
CA ARG A 259 7.52 -34.28 -22.23
C ARG A 259 6.51 -33.43 -21.52
N ARG A 260 5.37 -33.23 -22.14
CA ARG A 260 4.27 -32.47 -21.53
C ARG A 260 3.75 -33.15 -20.27
N SER A 261 3.58 -32.45 -19.18
CA SER A 261 2.98 -32.96 -17.94
C SER A 261 1.53 -33.38 -18.12
N PRO A 262 0.99 -34.29 -17.32
CA PRO A 262 -0.44 -34.58 -17.28
C PRO A 262 -1.28 -33.29 -17.16
N TYR A 263 -2.45 -33.26 -17.77
CA TYR A 263 -3.25 -32.01 -17.82
C TYR A 263 -3.66 -31.54 -16.42
N TRP A 264 -4.02 -32.45 -15.52
CA TRP A 264 -4.37 -32.07 -14.14
C TRP A 264 -3.22 -31.37 -13.40
N VAL A 265 -1.95 -31.74 -13.67
CA VAL A 265 -0.77 -31.05 -13.10
C VAL A 265 -0.67 -29.65 -13.68
N ARG A 266 -0.73 -29.52 -15.01
CA ARG A 266 -0.63 -28.23 -15.71
C ARG A 266 -1.73 -27.27 -15.27
N ARG A 267 -2.97 -27.74 -15.17
CA ARG A 267 -4.11 -26.96 -14.69
C ARG A 267 -3.89 -26.43 -13.27
N ARG A 268 -3.45 -27.29 -12.34
CA ARG A 268 -3.15 -26.88 -10.95
C ARG A 268 -2.05 -25.83 -10.89
N LEU A 269 -0.98 -25.98 -11.67
CA LEU A 269 0.08 -24.97 -11.77
C LEU A 269 -0.46 -23.65 -12.32
N SER A 270 -1.21 -23.68 -13.42
CA SER A 270 -1.83 -22.49 -14.01
C SER A 270 -2.76 -21.78 -13.01
N MET A 271 -3.62 -22.50 -12.32
CA MET A 271 -4.52 -21.95 -11.31
C MET A 271 -3.77 -21.43 -10.07
N ALA A 272 -2.62 -22.01 -9.74
CA ALA A 272 -1.75 -21.50 -8.68
C ALA A 272 -0.87 -20.31 -9.14
N GLY A 273 -1.03 -19.86 -10.39
CA GLY A 273 -0.33 -18.69 -10.96
C GLY A 273 1.03 -19.01 -11.56
N MET A 274 1.35 -20.28 -11.82
CA MET A 274 2.62 -20.73 -12.34
C MET A 274 2.47 -21.33 -13.73
N ARG A 275 3.27 -20.85 -14.69
CA ARG A 275 3.22 -21.35 -16.07
C ARG A 275 3.80 -22.76 -16.17
N PRO A 276 3.05 -23.76 -16.67
CA PRO A 276 3.59 -25.08 -16.95
C PRO A 276 4.63 -25.05 -18.10
N ILE A 277 5.69 -25.84 -17.99
CA ILE A 277 6.78 -25.92 -18.96
C ILE A 277 6.87 -27.31 -19.54
N ASP A 278 7.40 -28.25 -18.78
CA ASP A 278 7.49 -29.65 -19.10
C ASP A 278 7.51 -30.50 -17.81
N ALA A 279 7.40 -31.82 -17.93
CA ALA A 279 7.29 -32.76 -16.81
C ALA A 279 8.44 -32.67 -15.80
N LEU A 280 9.64 -32.28 -16.23
CA LEU A 280 10.82 -32.21 -15.38
C LEU A 280 10.81 -30.92 -14.53
N VAL A 281 10.56 -29.79 -15.16
CA VAL A 281 10.47 -28.50 -14.48
C VAL A 281 9.17 -28.40 -13.68
N ASP A 282 8.05 -28.89 -14.22
CA ASP A 282 6.77 -28.90 -13.53
C ASP A 282 6.81 -29.73 -12.23
N ALA A 283 7.60 -30.81 -12.19
CA ALA A 283 7.75 -31.59 -10.97
C ALA A 283 8.43 -30.80 -9.85
N THR A 284 9.42 -29.97 -10.14
CA THR A 284 10.05 -29.09 -9.15
C THR A 284 9.08 -27.97 -8.71
N ASN A 285 8.41 -27.33 -9.66
CA ASN A 285 7.45 -26.24 -9.38
C ASN A 285 6.24 -26.74 -8.58
N TYR A 286 5.67 -27.87 -8.96
CA TYR A 286 4.55 -28.48 -8.24
C TYR A 286 4.94 -28.83 -6.80
N THR A 287 6.12 -29.44 -6.61
CA THR A 287 6.62 -29.82 -5.28
C THR A 287 6.86 -28.57 -4.42
N MET A 288 7.40 -27.50 -4.99
CA MET A 288 7.58 -26.22 -4.30
C MET A 288 6.24 -25.62 -3.83
N LEU A 289 5.25 -25.55 -4.70
CA LEU A 289 3.92 -25.01 -4.35
C LEU A 289 3.21 -25.90 -3.32
N GLU A 290 3.42 -27.19 -3.38
CA GLU A 290 2.83 -28.15 -2.44
C GLU A 290 3.45 -28.05 -1.05
N THR A 291 4.80 -28.08 -0.96
CA THR A 291 5.53 -28.25 0.30
C THR A 291 6.06 -26.95 0.91
N GLY A 292 6.21 -25.89 0.09
CA GLY A 292 6.89 -24.67 0.47
C GLY A 292 8.42 -24.69 0.32
N GLN A 293 8.99 -25.83 -0.09
CA GLN A 293 10.43 -25.99 -0.35
C GLN A 293 10.72 -25.85 -1.83
N PRO A 294 11.41 -24.79 -2.28
CA PRO A 294 11.86 -24.68 -3.66
C PRO A 294 12.95 -25.69 -4.00
N LEU A 295 12.90 -26.16 -5.25
CA LEU A 295 13.88 -27.05 -5.84
C LEU A 295 14.38 -26.48 -7.16
N HIS A 296 15.58 -26.92 -7.58
CA HIS A 296 16.11 -26.61 -8.90
C HIS A 296 16.55 -27.88 -9.64
N ALA A 297 16.43 -27.83 -10.96
CA ALA A 297 16.78 -28.95 -11.81
C ALA A 297 17.85 -28.54 -12.81
N PHE A 298 18.94 -29.31 -12.85
CA PHE A 298 20.01 -29.15 -13.84
C PHE A 298 20.00 -30.30 -14.84
N ASP A 299 20.36 -30.00 -16.09
CA ASP A 299 20.74 -31.02 -17.05
C ASP A 299 22.12 -31.58 -16.66
N TYR A 300 22.15 -32.82 -16.23
CA TYR A 300 23.37 -33.45 -15.75
C TYR A 300 24.40 -33.65 -16.87
N ASP A 301 23.96 -33.89 -18.10
CA ASP A 301 24.90 -34.10 -19.23
C ASP A 301 25.62 -32.84 -19.58
N LEU A 302 24.95 -31.69 -19.54
CA LEU A 302 25.57 -30.37 -19.70
C LEU A 302 26.54 -30.06 -18.54
N LEU A 303 26.18 -30.36 -17.30
CA LEU A 303 27.10 -30.22 -16.16
C LEU A 303 28.36 -31.07 -16.34
N ARG A 304 28.22 -32.35 -16.80
CA ARG A 304 29.31 -33.23 -17.04
C ARG A 304 30.22 -32.76 -18.16
N GLU A 305 29.65 -32.25 -19.24
CA GLU A 305 30.44 -31.69 -20.37
C GLU A 305 31.21 -30.47 -19.91
N ARG A 306 30.55 -29.55 -19.16
CA ARG A 306 31.16 -28.34 -18.64
C ARG A 306 32.31 -28.62 -17.67
N ALA A 307 32.19 -29.65 -16.83
CA ALA A 307 33.24 -30.09 -15.91
C ALA A 307 34.35 -30.94 -16.57
N GLY A 308 34.19 -31.33 -17.82
CA GLY A 308 35.09 -32.28 -18.49
C GLY A 308 35.15 -33.64 -17.84
N GLY A 309 34.11 -34.06 -17.12
CA GLY A 309 34.06 -35.31 -16.37
C GLY A 309 33.01 -35.33 -15.28
N LYS A 310 33.31 -35.90 -14.12
CA LYS A 310 32.45 -35.91 -12.96
C LYS A 310 32.27 -34.47 -12.45
N PRO A 311 31.05 -33.87 -12.48
CA PRO A 311 30.82 -32.52 -11.94
C PRO A 311 30.85 -32.52 -10.41
N THR A 312 31.26 -31.41 -9.82
CA THR A 312 31.11 -31.13 -8.41
C THR A 312 30.31 -29.82 -8.23
N ILE A 313 29.19 -29.92 -7.56
CA ILE A 313 28.40 -28.75 -7.18
C ILE A 313 29.02 -28.11 -5.95
N ILE A 314 29.27 -26.81 -6.00
CA ILE A 314 29.97 -26.05 -4.97
C ILE A 314 29.13 -24.84 -4.62
N THR A 315 28.81 -24.63 -3.34
CA THR A 315 28.18 -23.37 -2.88
C THR A 315 29.21 -22.45 -2.29
N ARG A 316 29.22 -21.19 -2.71
CA ARG A 316 30.15 -20.14 -2.28
C ARG A 316 29.62 -18.75 -2.63
N THR A 317 30.19 -17.73 -2.01
CA THR A 317 29.92 -16.36 -2.46
C THR A 317 30.61 -16.07 -3.80
N ALA A 318 30.04 -15.09 -4.54
CA ALA A 318 30.58 -14.65 -5.81
C ALA A 318 31.95 -13.97 -5.64
N THR A 319 32.79 -14.07 -6.68
CA THR A 319 34.05 -13.33 -6.79
C THR A 319 33.87 -12.06 -7.59
N GLU A 320 34.78 -11.09 -7.41
CA GLU A 320 34.71 -9.81 -8.11
C GLU A 320 34.85 -10.01 -9.65
N GLY A 321 33.92 -9.43 -10.39
CA GLY A 321 33.90 -9.51 -11.86
C GLY A 321 33.26 -10.79 -12.42
N GLU A 322 32.80 -11.68 -11.55
CA GLU A 322 32.08 -12.91 -11.96
C GLU A 322 30.72 -12.55 -12.58
N LYS A 323 30.30 -13.31 -13.60
CA LYS A 323 29.09 -13.05 -14.39
C LYS A 323 28.25 -14.30 -14.53
N ILE A 324 26.95 -14.13 -14.63
CA ILE A 324 26.00 -15.18 -14.92
C ILE A 324 24.85 -14.63 -15.79
N ILE A 325 24.43 -15.39 -16.78
CA ILE A 325 23.19 -15.13 -17.53
C ILE A 325 22.11 -16.05 -16.96
N LEU A 326 21.05 -15.44 -16.43
CA LEU A 326 19.97 -16.17 -15.78
C LEU A 326 18.95 -16.72 -16.78
N LEU A 327 18.04 -17.58 -16.28
CA LEU A 327 16.98 -18.19 -17.11
C LEU A 327 16.02 -17.17 -17.76
N ASP A 328 15.88 -15.97 -17.21
CA ASP A 328 15.10 -14.85 -17.77
C ASP A 328 15.90 -13.98 -18.75
N GLY A 329 17.16 -14.34 -19.01
CA GLY A 329 18.09 -13.62 -19.87
C GLY A 329 18.76 -12.41 -19.22
N SER A 330 18.49 -12.12 -17.97
CA SER A 330 19.13 -11.01 -17.23
C SER A 330 20.57 -11.35 -16.82
N GLU A 331 21.43 -10.31 -16.72
CA GLU A 331 22.83 -10.42 -16.26
C GLU A 331 23.03 -9.46 -15.07
N PRO A 332 22.70 -9.89 -13.82
CA PRO A 332 22.84 -9.04 -12.65
C PRO A 332 24.29 -8.83 -12.26
N LYS A 333 24.57 -7.68 -11.64
CA LYS A 333 25.90 -7.41 -11.08
C LYS A 333 26.09 -8.25 -9.80
N LEU A 334 27.09 -9.12 -9.82
CA LEU A 334 27.47 -9.94 -8.67
C LEU A 334 28.50 -9.24 -7.78
N ASP A 335 28.47 -9.54 -6.47
CA ASP A 335 29.48 -9.14 -5.50
C ASP A 335 29.69 -10.23 -4.42
N ALA A 336 30.71 -10.07 -3.60
CA ALA A 336 31.11 -11.03 -2.59
C ALA A 336 30.08 -11.31 -1.46
N GLN A 337 28.91 -10.64 -1.47
CA GLN A 337 27.81 -10.92 -0.54
C GLN A 337 26.77 -11.85 -1.14
N ILE A 338 26.78 -12.03 -2.47
CA ILE A 338 25.81 -12.87 -3.18
C ILE A 338 26.31 -14.30 -3.17
N GLU A 339 25.50 -15.22 -2.65
CA GLU A 339 25.77 -16.64 -2.66
C GLU A 339 25.37 -17.25 -4.01
N LEU A 340 26.23 -18.13 -4.52
CA LEU A 340 26.08 -18.83 -5.79
C LEU A 340 26.11 -20.33 -5.59
N VAL A 341 25.36 -21.04 -6.40
CA VAL A 341 25.64 -22.44 -6.74
C VAL A 341 26.57 -22.44 -7.94
N THR A 342 27.68 -23.13 -7.87
CA THR A 342 28.75 -23.14 -8.89
C THR A 342 29.20 -24.57 -9.15
N ASP A 343 29.95 -24.75 -10.22
CA ASP A 343 30.82 -25.92 -10.44
C ASP A 343 32.29 -25.47 -10.53
N THR A 344 33.17 -26.34 -10.98
CA THR A 344 34.59 -26.04 -11.17
C THR A 344 34.84 -25.04 -12.32
N ALA A 345 33.85 -24.85 -13.21
CA ALA A 345 33.94 -23.95 -14.36
C ALA A 345 33.34 -22.56 -14.10
N GLY A 346 32.51 -22.41 -13.06
CA GLY A 346 31.94 -21.11 -12.68
C GLY A 346 30.49 -21.17 -12.17
N PRO A 347 29.75 -20.03 -12.18
CA PRO A 347 28.39 -19.95 -11.67
C PRO A 347 27.38 -20.81 -12.44
N LEU A 348 26.47 -21.44 -11.71
CA LEU A 348 25.31 -22.19 -12.21
C LEU A 348 23.98 -21.52 -11.87
N SER A 349 23.88 -20.89 -10.70
CA SER A 349 22.70 -20.16 -10.27
C SER A 349 23.04 -19.11 -9.20
N ILE A 350 22.16 -18.10 -9.03
CA ILE A 350 22.14 -17.31 -7.81
C ILE A 350 21.33 -18.10 -6.78
N ALA A 351 21.99 -18.51 -5.71
CA ALA A 351 21.48 -19.39 -4.69
C ALA A 351 20.10 -18.96 -4.15
N GLY A 352 19.11 -19.82 -4.27
CA GLY A 352 17.75 -19.58 -3.81
C GLY A 352 16.97 -18.49 -4.56
N VAL A 353 17.54 -17.91 -5.63
CA VAL A 353 16.90 -16.85 -6.42
C VAL A 353 16.52 -17.32 -7.81
N MET A 354 17.50 -17.66 -8.66
CA MET A 354 17.25 -18.04 -10.05
C MET A 354 18.41 -18.82 -10.66
N GLY A 355 18.06 -19.84 -11.44
CA GLY A 355 19.02 -20.66 -12.19
C GLY A 355 19.66 -19.91 -13.36
N GLY A 356 20.85 -20.36 -13.75
CA GLY A 356 21.52 -19.93 -14.98
C GLY A 356 20.99 -20.64 -16.21
N GLY A 357 21.07 -19.98 -17.37
CA GLY A 357 20.57 -20.52 -18.63
C GLY A 357 21.39 -21.67 -19.22
N GLU A 358 22.69 -21.73 -18.91
CA GLU A 358 23.65 -22.70 -19.56
C GLU A 358 23.41 -24.14 -19.22
N THR A 359 22.92 -24.46 -18.03
CA THR A 359 22.72 -25.84 -17.53
C THR A 359 21.27 -26.17 -17.23
N GLY A 360 20.36 -25.31 -17.74
CA GLY A 360 18.93 -25.47 -17.59
C GLY A 360 18.37 -26.68 -18.34
N VAL A 361 17.25 -27.18 -17.89
CA VAL A 361 16.47 -28.24 -18.54
C VAL A 361 16.01 -27.80 -19.92
N HIS A 362 16.12 -28.68 -20.93
CA HIS A 362 15.68 -28.45 -22.28
C HIS A 362 15.07 -29.73 -22.91
N ALA A 363 14.48 -29.60 -24.10
CA ALA A 363 13.78 -30.70 -24.74
C ALA A 363 14.67 -31.98 -24.96
N GLY A 364 15.98 -31.83 -25.00
CA GLY A 364 16.94 -32.90 -25.13
C GLY A 364 17.40 -33.55 -23.83
N THR A 365 17.06 -33.00 -22.67
CA THR A 365 17.50 -33.51 -21.36
C THR A 365 17.11 -34.95 -21.15
N ARG A 366 18.10 -35.76 -20.72
CA ARG A 366 17.95 -37.21 -20.47
C ARG A 366 18.32 -37.58 -19.05
N ASN A 367 19.24 -36.88 -18.46
CA ASN A 367 19.71 -37.15 -17.11
C ASN A 367 19.54 -35.87 -16.30
N LEU A 368 18.80 -35.95 -15.20
CA LEU A 368 18.38 -34.79 -14.40
C LEU A 368 19.02 -34.86 -13.03
N LEU A 369 19.73 -33.80 -12.65
CA LEU A 369 20.21 -33.57 -11.30
C LEU A 369 19.29 -32.57 -10.58
N ILE A 370 18.74 -32.95 -9.43
CA ILE A 370 17.80 -32.17 -8.67
C ILE A 370 18.47 -31.67 -7.40
N GLU A 371 18.42 -30.35 -7.21
CA GLU A 371 18.83 -29.63 -6.00
C GLU A 371 17.62 -29.44 -5.08
N SER A 372 17.81 -29.72 -3.79
CA SER A 372 16.91 -29.29 -2.71
C SER A 372 17.78 -28.73 -1.60
N ALA A 373 17.81 -27.40 -1.49
CA ALA A 373 18.74 -26.69 -0.61
C ALA A 373 18.02 -25.75 0.34
N ASN A 374 18.72 -25.28 1.35
CA ASN A 374 18.27 -24.28 2.30
C ASN A 374 19.29 -23.14 2.36
N TRP A 375 18.79 -21.91 2.41
CA TRP A 375 19.59 -20.69 2.29
C TRP A 375 19.35 -19.73 3.45
N ASN A 376 20.38 -18.98 3.83
CA ASN A 376 20.25 -17.93 4.83
C ASN A 376 19.34 -16.81 4.31
N PHE A 377 18.15 -16.67 4.91
CA PHE A 377 17.12 -15.74 4.46
C PHE A 377 17.54 -14.26 4.54
N ILE A 378 18.44 -13.91 5.49
CA ILE A 378 18.96 -12.54 5.63
C ILE A 378 19.89 -12.20 4.46
N ASN A 379 20.79 -13.14 4.10
CA ASN A 379 21.68 -12.98 2.94
C ASN A 379 20.85 -12.87 1.66
N LEU A 380 19.86 -13.72 1.53
CA LEU A 380 18.98 -13.73 0.36
C LEU A 380 18.18 -12.43 0.21
N ARG A 381 17.63 -11.86 1.29
CA ARG A 381 16.96 -10.54 1.26
C ARG A 381 17.90 -9.42 0.80
N LYS A 382 19.17 -9.44 1.24
CA LYS A 382 20.19 -8.50 0.76
C LYS A 382 20.45 -8.66 -0.73
N THR A 383 20.56 -9.91 -1.19
CA THR A 383 20.73 -10.26 -2.62
C THR A 383 19.57 -9.73 -3.46
N LEU A 384 18.31 -9.96 -3.05
CA LEU A 384 17.12 -9.47 -3.74
C LEU A 384 17.07 -7.93 -3.81
N THR A 385 17.45 -7.25 -2.71
CA THR A 385 17.50 -5.78 -2.69
C THR A 385 18.51 -5.22 -3.69
N LYS A 386 19.66 -5.89 -3.85
CA LYS A 386 20.72 -5.47 -4.78
C LYS A 386 20.40 -5.78 -6.24
N THR A 387 19.96 -7.01 -6.50
CA THR A 387 19.74 -7.51 -7.86
C THR A 387 18.37 -7.09 -8.42
N ARG A 388 17.41 -6.78 -7.55
CA ARG A 388 16.00 -6.51 -7.87
C ARG A 388 15.31 -7.67 -8.59
N LEU A 389 15.85 -8.89 -8.43
CA LEU A 389 15.24 -10.09 -8.96
C LEU A 389 14.07 -10.53 -8.10
N SER A 390 13.10 -11.20 -8.71
CA SER A 390 11.95 -11.78 -8.04
C SER A 390 11.63 -13.14 -8.63
N SER A 391 11.36 -14.13 -7.78
CA SER A 391 10.93 -15.46 -8.18
C SER A 391 10.09 -16.12 -7.07
N GLU A 392 9.34 -17.15 -7.40
CA GLU A 392 8.59 -17.96 -6.42
C GLU A 392 9.51 -18.65 -5.40
N ALA A 393 10.71 -19.04 -5.81
CA ALA A 393 11.73 -19.58 -4.92
C ALA A 393 12.24 -18.51 -3.94
N ALA A 394 12.61 -17.32 -4.45
CA ALA A 394 13.07 -16.20 -3.64
C ALA A 394 12.00 -15.71 -2.67
N TYR A 395 10.72 -15.72 -3.07
CA TYR A 395 9.59 -15.40 -2.20
C TYR A 395 9.55 -16.27 -0.95
N ARG A 396 9.77 -17.59 -1.09
CA ARG A 396 9.79 -18.55 0.02
C ARG A 396 11.06 -18.47 0.84
N PHE A 397 12.21 -18.57 0.20
CA PHE A 397 13.49 -18.54 0.90
C PHE A 397 13.77 -17.24 1.66
N SER A 398 13.29 -16.09 1.16
CA SER A 398 13.44 -14.81 1.86
C SER A 398 12.61 -14.71 3.16
N ARG A 399 11.72 -15.66 3.41
CA ARG A 399 10.89 -15.79 4.60
C ARG A 399 11.27 -16.91 5.53
N GLU A 400 12.41 -17.53 5.26
CA GLU A 400 12.94 -18.69 5.95
C GLU A 400 12.20 -20.00 5.65
N VAL A 401 12.92 -20.93 5.08
CA VAL A 401 12.45 -22.31 4.83
C VAL A 401 13.27 -23.25 5.72
N HIS A 402 12.59 -24.12 6.46
CA HIS A 402 13.25 -25.01 7.41
C HIS A 402 14.07 -26.08 6.68
N PRO A 403 15.35 -26.33 7.09
CA PRO A 403 16.24 -27.31 6.41
C PRO A 403 15.71 -28.73 6.35
N ALA A 404 14.86 -29.17 7.27
CA ALA A 404 14.27 -30.51 7.26
C ALA A 404 13.32 -30.73 6.07
N LEU A 405 12.73 -29.66 5.51
CA LEU A 405 11.83 -29.78 4.36
C LEU A 405 12.54 -30.18 3.08
N ALA A 406 13.85 -29.97 2.98
CA ALA A 406 14.64 -30.31 1.81
C ALA A 406 14.56 -31.82 1.48
N GLU A 407 14.58 -32.67 2.48
CA GLU A 407 14.52 -34.15 2.30
C GLU A 407 13.13 -34.59 1.81
N THR A 408 12.07 -34.09 2.45
CA THR A 408 10.68 -34.40 2.05
C THR A 408 10.43 -33.97 0.62
N ALA A 409 10.83 -32.75 0.28
CA ALA A 409 10.61 -32.20 -1.05
C ALA A 409 11.42 -32.91 -2.12
N LEU A 410 12.70 -33.27 -1.85
CA LEU A 410 13.51 -34.03 -2.78
C LEU A 410 12.89 -35.41 -3.05
N SER A 411 12.45 -36.10 -2.00
CA SER A 411 11.80 -37.41 -2.08
C SER A 411 10.54 -37.38 -2.96
N LEU A 412 9.69 -36.38 -2.76
CA LEU A 412 8.47 -36.16 -3.57
C LEU A 412 8.80 -35.80 -5.02
N CYS A 413 9.77 -34.91 -5.22
CA CYS A 413 10.16 -34.49 -6.56
C CYS A 413 10.74 -35.61 -7.40
N LEU A 414 11.64 -36.44 -6.84
CA LEU A 414 12.19 -37.62 -7.51
C LEU A 414 11.11 -38.61 -7.95
N LYS A 415 10.11 -38.84 -7.08
CA LYS A 415 8.94 -39.67 -7.42
C LYS A 415 8.18 -39.10 -8.63
N ARG A 416 7.90 -37.82 -8.65
CA ARG A 416 7.15 -37.12 -9.70
C ARG A 416 7.90 -37.09 -11.03
N VAL A 417 9.19 -36.79 -11.00
CA VAL A 417 10.02 -36.84 -12.21
C VAL A 417 9.94 -38.21 -12.85
N ARG A 418 10.09 -39.31 -12.05
CA ARG A 418 9.95 -40.68 -12.55
C ARG A 418 8.55 -40.95 -13.11
N GLU A 419 7.48 -40.50 -12.43
CA GLU A 419 6.09 -40.73 -12.86
C GLU A 419 5.73 -39.95 -14.12
N TRP A 420 6.11 -38.66 -14.17
CA TRP A 420 5.71 -37.77 -15.24
C TRP A 420 6.70 -37.66 -16.40
N GLY A 421 8.01 -37.66 -16.08
CA GLY A 421 9.09 -37.59 -17.06
C GLY A 421 9.70 -38.94 -17.46
N GLY A 422 9.33 -40.00 -16.74
CA GLY A 422 9.96 -41.32 -16.91
C GLY A 422 11.36 -41.40 -16.30
N GLY A 423 12.09 -42.45 -16.67
CA GLY A 423 13.46 -42.71 -16.19
C GLY A 423 13.50 -43.44 -14.87
N GLU A 424 14.73 -43.67 -14.37
CA GLU A 424 15.01 -44.39 -13.14
C GLU A 424 15.74 -43.50 -12.15
N VAL A 425 15.29 -43.52 -10.88
CA VAL A 425 15.98 -42.80 -9.81
C VAL A 425 17.30 -43.44 -9.49
N VAL A 426 18.39 -42.71 -9.57
CA VAL A 426 19.72 -43.19 -9.21
C VAL A 426 19.77 -43.46 -7.71
N ARG A 427 20.30 -44.62 -7.30
CA ARG A 427 20.35 -45.02 -5.88
C ARG A 427 21.19 -44.03 -5.06
N GLY A 428 20.59 -43.53 -3.98
CA GLY A 428 21.19 -42.65 -3.00
C GLY A 428 20.99 -41.18 -3.28
N VAL A 429 21.33 -40.36 -2.30
CA VAL A 429 21.35 -38.90 -2.35
C VAL A 429 22.65 -38.37 -1.72
N LEU A 430 23.12 -37.22 -2.20
CA LEU A 430 24.12 -36.45 -1.44
C LEU A 430 23.35 -35.49 -0.51
N ASP A 431 23.82 -35.40 0.73
CA ASP A 431 23.22 -34.58 1.77
C ASP A 431 24.32 -34.00 2.66
N GLU A 432 24.63 -32.73 2.43
CA GLU A 432 25.48 -31.91 3.28
C GLU A 432 24.64 -31.06 4.21
N TYR A 433 24.59 -31.45 5.49
CA TYR A 433 23.84 -30.74 6.53
C TYR A 433 24.83 -30.14 7.53
N GLY A 434 25.51 -29.07 7.09
CA GLY A 434 26.58 -28.41 7.84
C GLY A 434 26.14 -27.71 9.11
N LYS A 435 24.88 -27.22 9.13
CA LYS A 435 24.29 -26.56 10.28
C LYS A 435 22.91 -27.16 10.63
N PRO A 436 22.89 -28.29 11.37
CA PRO A 436 21.65 -28.91 11.79
C PRO A 436 20.81 -27.98 12.63
N TYR A 437 19.54 -27.93 12.32
CA TYR A 437 18.55 -27.14 13.07
C TYR A 437 18.25 -27.83 14.39
N THR A 438 18.08 -27.06 15.44
CA THR A 438 17.66 -27.55 16.76
C THR A 438 16.22 -27.14 17.00
N ASP A 439 15.34 -28.09 17.24
CA ASP A 439 13.94 -27.85 17.50
C ASP A 439 13.78 -26.95 18.73
N THR A 440 12.89 -25.99 18.60
CA THR A 440 12.60 -25.03 19.68
C THR A 440 11.63 -25.66 20.68
N VAL A 441 12.05 -25.67 21.95
CA VAL A 441 11.21 -26.16 23.05
C VAL A 441 10.83 -25.02 23.98
N ASN A 442 9.55 -24.79 24.16
CA ASN A 442 9.02 -23.75 25.04
C ASN A 442 8.12 -24.35 26.12
N ARG A 443 8.05 -23.67 27.27
CA ARG A 443 7.28 -24.06 28.44
C ARG A 443 6.31 -22.95 28.82
N ILE A 444 5.03 -23.27 28.97
CA ILE A 444 3.98 -22.33 29.39
C ILE A 444 3.14 -22.94 30.52
N THR A 445 2.49 -22.09 31.30
CA THR A 445 1.56 -22.49 32.36
C THR A 445 0.15 -21.95 32.05
N ALA A 446 -0.88 -22.58 32.61
CA ALA A 446 -2.25 -22.06 32.49
C ALA A 446 -2.36 -20.60 32.98
N LYS A 447 -1.60 -20.28 34.04
CA LYS A 447 -1.52 -18.90 34.54
C LYS A 447 -0.94 -17.94 33.50
N THR A 448 0.13 -18.33 32.83
CA THR A 448 0.75 -17.49 31.78
C THR A 448 -0.22 -17.25 30.64
N ILE A 449 -0.99 -18.26 30.23
CA ILE A 449 -2.01 -18.15 29.19
C ILE A 449 -3.10 -17.15 29.65
N ALA A 450 -3.64 -17.35 30.86
CA ALA A 450 -4.69 -16.48 31.44
C ALA A 450 -4.22 -15.03 31.61
N ASP A 451 -2.99 -14.81 32.07
CA ASP A 451 -2.40 -13.48 32.23
C ASP A 451 -2.30 -12.71 30.89
N VAL A 452 -2.06 -13.42 29.78
CA VAL A 452 -1.93 -12.82 28.45
C VAL A 452 -3.28 -12.64 27.76
N LEU A 453 -4.11 -13.68 27.74
CA LEU A 453 -5.39 -13.67 27.01
C LEU A 453 -6.53 -13.05 27.83
N GLY A 454 -6.36 -12.97 29.13
CA GLY A 454 -7.42 -12.56 30.05
C GLY A 454 -8.53 -13.60 30.23
N GLN A 455 -8.32 -14.83 29.78
CA GLN A 455 -9.24 -15.94 29.81
C GLN A 455 -8.50 -17.22 30.18
N GLU A 456 -9.11 -18.08 30.99
CA GLU A 456 -8.56 -19.38 31.34
C GLU A 456 -8.79 -20.36 30.19
N ILE A 457 -7.72 -20.99 29.74
CA ILE A 457 -7.71 -22.13 28.82
C ILE A 457 -6.87 -23.22 29.51
N SER A 458 -7.39 -24.44 29.56
CA SER A 458 -6.69 -25.55 30.25
C SER A 458 -5.41 -25.96 29.50
N LEU A 459 -4.46 -26.59 30.18
CA LEU A 459 -3.26 -27.12 29.56
C LEU A 459 -3.56 -28.24 28.59
N GLU A 460 -4.59 -29.05 28.89
CA GLU A 460 -5.07 -30.13 28.02
C GLU A 460 -5.63 -29.61 26.71
N GLU A 461 -6.47 -28.57 26.75
CA GLU A 461 -7.00 -27.91 25.56
C GLU A 461 -5.88 -27.23 24.76
N SER A 462 -5.00 -26.53 25.46
CA SER A 462 -3.82 -25.89 24.84
C SER A 462 -2.91 -26.92 24.15
N ALA A 463 -2.65 -28.07 24.75
CA ALA A 463 -1.87 -29.14 24.16
C ALA A 463 -2.56 -29.69 22.91
N GLN A 464 -3.86 -29.96 22.96
CA GLN A 464 -4.63 -30.45 21.81
C GLN A 464 -4.62 -29.46 20.64
N ILE A 465 -4.71 -28.17 20.92
CA ILE A 465 -4.60 -27.13 19.89
C ILE A 465 -3.22 -27.16 19.24
N LEU A 466 -2.15 -27.15 20.04
CA LEU A 466 -0.78 -27.16 19.52
C LEU A 466 -0.46 -28.46 18.77
N GLU A 467 -0.94 -29.62 19.24
CA GLU A 467 -0.77 -30.91 18.56
C GLU A 467 -1.43 -30.93 17.17
N ARG A 468 -2.61 -30.30 17.01
CA ARG A 468 -3.24 -30.13 15.68
C ARG A 468 -2.41 -29.28 14.73
N LEU A 469 -1.58 -28.36 15.26
CA LEU A 469 -0.61 -27.57 14.50
C LEU A 469 0.72 -28.30 14.29
N GLY A 470 0.85 -29.54 14.78
CA GLY A 470 2.03 -30.39 14.61
C GLY A 470 3.08 -30.27 15.69
N PHE A 471 2.83 -29.57 16.79
CA PHE A 471 3.72 -29.55 17.94
C PHE A 471 3.71 -30.89 18.67
N THR A 472 4.83 -31.24 19.28
CA THR A 472 4.88 -32.36 20.23
C THR A 472 4.72 -31.80 21.64
N CYS A 473 3.64 -32.18 22.33
CA CYS A 473 3.28 -31.63 23.61
C CYS A 473 3.45 -32.63 24.76
N ARG A 474 3.90 -32.13 25.92
CA ARG A 474 3.98 -32.90 27.16
C ARG A 474 3.55 -32.03 28.34
N ILE A 475 2.58 -32.49 29.11
CA ILE A 475 2.17 -31.84 30.37
C ILE A 475 2.94 -32.51 31.53
N ASP A 476 3.62 -31.67 32.33
CA ASP A 476 4.35 -32.06 33.52
C ASP A 476 3.90 -31.16 34.70
N GLY A 477 2.97 -31.65 35.49
CA GLY A 477 2.33 -30.89 36.56
C GLY A 477 1.57 -29.65 36.03
N GLU A 478 2.01 -28.46 36.36
CA GLU A 478 1.39 -27.20 35.94
C GLU A 478 2.03 -26.57 34.67
N VAL A 479 2.91 -27.30 34.01
CA VAL A 479 3.67 -26.83 32.87
C VAL A 479 3.35 -27.65 31.63
N LEU A 480 3.02 -26.99 30.56
CA LEU A 480 2.96 -27.53 29.21
C LEU A 480 4.29 -27.23 28.52
N GLU A 481 5.01 -28.29 28.16
CA GLU A 481 6.19 -28.26 27.30
C GLU A 481 5.78 -28.57 25.86
N ALA A 482 6.10 -27.68 24.93
CA ALA A 482 5.78 -27.82 23.52
C ALA A 482 7.04 -27.68 22.67
N THR A 483 7.30 -28.73 21.86
CA THR A 483 8.38 -28.77 20.87
C THR A 483 7.82 -28.40 19.51
N SER A 484 8.41 -27.40 18.87
CA SER A 484 7.98 -26.88 17.57
C SER A 484 8.29 -27.88 16.44
N PRO A 485 7.36 -28.07 15.49
CA PRO A 485 7.64 -28.89 14.30
C PRO A 485 8.57 -28.16 13.32
N ALA A 486 9.21 -28.91 12.43
CA ALA A 486 10.13 -28.41 11.41
C ALA A 486 9.52 -27.38 10.42
N THR A 487 8.21 -27.16 10.45
CA THR A 487 7.54 -26.14 9.64
C THR A 487 7.44 -24.78 10.34
N ARG A 488 7.84 -24.67 11.62
CA ARG A 488 7.64 -23.50 12.47
C ARG A 488 8.96 -22.82 12.83
N THR A 489 9.54 -22.11 11.85
CA THR A 489 10.74 -21.27 12.06
C THR A 489 10.41 -19.95 12.77
N ASP A 490 9.14 -19.59 12.87
CA ASP A 490 8.60 -18.39 13.53
C ASP A 490 8.53 -18.50 15.06
N ILE A 491 8.67 -19.69 15.63
CA ILE A 491 8.61 -19.91 17.08
C ILE A 491 10.00 -19.71 17.70
N GLU A 492 10.19 -18.65 18.43
CA GLU A 492 11.45 -18.31 19.09
C GLU A 492 11.62 -19.00 20.45
N PHE A 493 12.76 -18.76 21.11
CA PHE A 493 13.04 -19.29 22.46
C PHE A 493 12.60 -18.31 23.55
N GLY A 494 12.35 -18.85 24.75
CA GLY A 494 12.12 -18.10 25.97
C GLY A 494 10.80 -17.33 25.98
N ILE A 495 10.80 -16.08 26.47
CA ILE A 495 9.57 -15.31 26.64
C ILE A 495 8.86 -15.04 25.31
N ILE A 496 9.61 -14.78 24.24
CA ILE A 496 9.03 -14.56 22.91
C ILE A 496 8.36 -15.84 22.44
N GLY A 497 9.06 -16.99 22.52
CA GLY A 497 8.47 -18.27 22.16
C GLY A 497 7.23 -18.66 22.97
N GLN A 498 7.18 -18.33 24.26
CA GLN A 498 5.96 -18.49 25.05
C GLN A 498 4.80 -17.67 24.49
N ARG A 499 5.06 -16.42 24.06
CA ARG A 499 4.03 -15.56 23.43
C ARG A 499 3.59 -16.09 22.08
N ASN A 500 4.54 -16.61 21.29
CA ASN A 500 4.21 -17.28 20.02
C ASN A 500 3.28 -18.50 20.26
N LEU A 501 3.55 -19.34 21.28
CA LEU A 501 2.66 -20.46 21.59
C LEU A 501 1.26 -19.98 22.04
N ILE A 502 1.20 -18.93 22.85
CA ILE A 502 -0.09 -18.37 23.31
C ILE A 502 -0.87 -17.75 22.14
N GLU A 503 -0.19 -17.12 21.19
CA GLU A 503 -0.81 -16.65 19.94
C GLU A 503 -1.44 -17.79 19.16
N GLU A 504 -0.72 -18.91 19.00
CA GLU A 504 -1.24 -20.09 18.31
C GLU A 504 -2.45 -20.70 19.01
N ILE A 505 -2.40 -20.78 20.34
CA ILE A 505 -3.53 -21.26 21.15
C ILE A 505 -4.74 -20.32 20.95
N ALA A 506 -4.55 -19.02 21.05
CA ALA A 506 -5.64 -18.05 20.91
C ALA A 506 -6.25 -18.05 19.50
N ARG A 507 -5.40 -18.14 18.46
CA ARG A 507 -5.78 -18.13 17.07
C ARG A 507 -6.66 -19.32 16.67
N ILE A 508 -6.30 -20.51 17.12
CA ILE A 508 -7.05 -21.74 16.86
C ILE A 508 -8.25 -21.92 17.81
N HIS A 509 -8.15 -21.45 19.07
CA HIS A 509 -9.30 -21.38 19.99
C HIS A 509 -10.40 -20.47 19.41
N GLY A 510 -10.02 -19.42 18.69
CA GLY A 510 -10.88 -18.39 18.09
C GLY A 510 -11.01 -17.15 18.97
N TYR A 511 -10.58 -16.02 18.43
CA TYR A 511 -10.65 -14.72 19.13
C TYR A 511 -12.09 -14.32 19.52
N GLU A 512 -13.08 -14.79 18.77
CA GLU A 512 -14.49 -14.58 19.06
C GLU A 512 -14.98 -15.23 20.38
N HIS A 513 -14.25 -16.23 20.88
CA HIS A 513 -14.53 -16.89 22.15
C HIS A 513 -13.91 -16.15 23.36
N ILE A 514 -13.00 -15.19 23.11
CA ILE A 514 -12.37 -14.39 24.16
C ILE A 514 -13.30 -13.25 24.56
N ALA A 515 -13.81 -13.29 25.77
CA ALA A 515 -14.75 -12.29 26.26
C ALA A 515 -14.09 -10.91 26.44
N PRO A 516 -14.72 -9.82 25.97
CA PRO A 516 -14.19 -8.48 26.17
C PRO A 516 -14.21 -8.11 27.67
N LYS A 517 -13.06 -7.68 28.21
CA LYS A 517 -12.99 -7.13 29.57
C LYS A 517 -13.35 -5.65 29.52
N ARG A 518 -14.27 -5.26 30.41
CA ARG A 518 -14.55 -3.84 30.68
C ARG A 518 -13.58 -3.33 31.76
N LEU A 519 -13.08 -2.13 31.54
CA LEU A 519 -12.37 -1.42 32.62
C LEU A 519 -13.33 -1.17 33.77
N SER A 520 -12.92 -1.55 34.98
CA SER A 520 -13.68 -1.35 36.22
C SER A 520 -12.92 -0.49 37.23
N ASP A 521 -11.91 0.22 36.79
CA ASP A 521 -11.12 1.14 37.61
C ASP A 521 -11.69 2.56 37.57
N GLU A 522 -11.34 3.36 38.57
CA GLU A 522 -11.58 4.78 38.57
C GLU A 522 -10.89 5.42 37.34
N LEU A 523 -11.60 6.30 36.67
CA LEU A 523 -10.98 7.04 35.59
C LEU A 523 -9.86 7.90 36.15
N PRO A 524 -8.65 7.85 35.56
CA PRO A 524 -7.58 8.74 35.98
C PRO A 524 -8.01 10.19 35.82
N PRO A 525 -7.48 11.10 36.63
CA PRO A 525 -7.76 12.51 36.47
C PRO A 525 -7.55 12.95 35.02
N GLN A 526 -8.51 13.68 34.50
CA GLN A 526 -8.37 14.23 33.15
C GLN A 526 -7.24 15.25 33.13
N VAL A 527 -6.23 15.03 32.35
CA VAL A 527 -5.15 16.00 32.12
C VAL A 527 -5.40 16.60 30.73
N GLY A 528 -5.81 17.88 30.70
CA GLY A 528 -5.96 18.61 29.46
C GLY A 528 -4.62 18.84 28.77
N ASN A 529 -4.62 19.01 27.46
CA ASN A 529 -3.49 19.49 26.67
C ASN A 529 -3.80 20.90 26.19
N SER A 530 -3.38 21.91 26.94
CA SER A 530 -3.69 23.30 26.66
C SER A 530 -3.19 23.79 25.30
N ALA A 531 -2.07 23.24 24.82
CA ALA A 531 -1.55 23.56 23.49
C ALA A 531 -2.48 23.04 22.38
N LEU A 532 -2.88 21.77 22.47
CA LEU A 532 -3.82 21.16 21.51
C LEU A 532 -5.20 21.84 21.55
N GLU A 533 -5.70 22.18 22.75
CA GLU A 533 -6.96 22.90 22.92
C GLU A 533 -6.89 24.30 22.30
N ALA A 534 -5.74 24.96 22.41
CA ALA A 534 -5.52 26.25 21.76
C ALA A 534 -5.43 26.13 20.23
N GLU A 535 -4.79 25.11 19.70
CA GLU A 535 -4.77 24.83 18.26
C GLU A 535 -6.18 24.59 17.71
N GLU A 536 -6.99 23.76 18.38
CA GLU A 536 -8.37 23.50 17.98
C GLU A 536 -9.21 24.79 18.03
N ARG A 537 -9.01 25.64 19.04
CA ARG A 537 -9.68 26.93 19.11
C ARG A 537 -9.31 27.86 17.95
N VAL A 538 -8.06 27.89 17.52
CA VAL A 538 -7.62 28.63 16.31
C VAL A 538 -8.41 28.15 15.09
N ARG A 539 -8.52 26.81 14.90
CA ARG A 539 -9.27 26.23 13.80
C ARG A 539 -10.76 26.59 13.86
N ASP A 540 -11.37 26.40 15.01
CA ASP A 540 -12.81 26.66 15.21
C ASP A 540 -13.16 28.12 14.93
N ILE A 541 -12.34 29.07 15.38
CA ILE A 541 -12.54 30.50 15.10
C ILE A 541 -12.46 30.76 13.61
N LEU A 542 -11.38 30.28 12.94
CA LEU A 542 -11.20 30.53 11.51
C LEU A 542 -12.32 29.91 10.66
N VAL A 543 -12.75 28.70 11.01
CA VAL A 543 -13.90 28.05 10.34
C VAL A 543 -15.20 28.81 10.59
N SER A 544 -15.43 29.32 11.82
CA SER A 544 -16.67 30.06 12.17
C SER A 544 -16.80 31.37 11.40
N ILE A 545 -15.69 32.02 11.04
CA ILE A 545 -15.67 33.24 10.24
C ILE A 545 -15.59 32.98 8.73
N GLY A 546 -15.66 31.72 8.28
CA GLY A 546 -15.85 31.33 6.89
C GLY A 546 -14.62 30.86 6.15
N LEU A 547 -13.46 30.62 6.81
CA LEU A 547 -12.29 30.02 6.16
C LEU A 547 -12.42 28.49 6.14
N GLN A 548 -11.73 27.87 5.19
CA GLN A 548 -11.63 26.42 5.07
C GLN A 548 -10.27 25.94 5.58
N ASP A 549 -10.28 24.97 6.49
CA ASP A 549 -9.08 24.27 6.93
C ASP A 549 -8.55 23.38 5.80
N THR A 550 -7.24 23.40 5.59
CA THR A 550 -6.58 22.68 4.50
C THR A 550 -5.32 21.97 4.97
N LEU A 551 -4.96 20.93 4.24
CA LEU A 551 -3.72 20.18 4.44
C LEU A 551 -2.88 20.27 3.17
N ALA A 552 -1.79 21.04 3.23
CA ALA A 552 -0.81 21.10 2.16
C ALA A 552 0.30 20.07 2.35
N TYR A 553 1.01 19.76 1.26
CA TYR A 553 2.17 18.89 1.35
C TYR A 553 3.29 19.54 2.18
N ARG A 554 3.85 18.79 3.12
CA ARG A 554 5.01 19.23 3.91
C ARG A 554 6.32 19.17 3.12
N GLN A 555 6.33 18.43 2.02
CA GLN A 555 7.47 18.25 1.11
C GLN A 555 7.34 19.23 -0.07
N THR A 556 8.45 19.84 -0.44
CA THR A 556 8.55 20.82 -1.51
C THR A 556 9.93 20.77 -2.20
N SER A 557 10.27 21.78 -2.99
CA SER A 557 11.64 22.02 -3.45
C SER A 557 12.04 23.47 -3.21
N PRO A 558 13.35 23.78 -3.14
CA PRO A 558 13.81 25.15 -3.03
C PRO A 558 13.26 26.08 -4.12
N GLU A 559 13.12 25.57 -5.34
CA GLU A 559 12.60 26.30 -6.50
C GLU A 559 11.11 26.62 -6.34
N ARG A 560 10.34 25.74 -5.74
CA ARG A 560 8.91 25.94 -5.43
C ARG A 560 8.73 26.97 -4.32
N GLU A 561 9.47 26.84 -3.22
CA GLU A 561 9.44 27.85 -2.16
C GLU A 561 9.91 29.22 -2.64
N ALA A 562 10.90 29.27 -3.53
CA ALA A 562 11.37 30.53 -4.08
C ALA A 562 10.30 31.32 -4.84
N ARG A 563 9.16 30.72 -5.19
CA ARG A 563 8.02 31.40 -5.84
C ARG A 563 7.42 32.53 -4.98
N ILE A 564 7.56 32.46 -3.64
CA ILE A 564 7.10 33.54 -2.75
C ILE A 564 7.95 34.81 -2.83
N TYR A 565 9.07 34.78 -3.56
CA TYR A 565 9.95 35.92 -3.71
C TYR A 565 9.92 36.49 -5.12
N ALA A 566 10.11 37.82 -5.26
CA ALA A 566 10.16 38.49 -6.54
C ALA A 566 11.26 37.90 -7.43
N GLY A 567 10.91 37.56 -8.68
CA GLY A 567 11.81 36.92 -9.62
C GLY A 567 12.31 35.55 -9.22
N ARG A 568 11.64 34.87 -8.24
CA ARG A 568 12.01 33.57 -7.68
C ARG A 568 13.42 33.54 -7.06
N LYS A 569 13.86 34.69 -6.51
CA LYS A 569 15.15 34.80 -5.83
C LYS A 569 14.96 34.70 -4.33
N ALA A 570 15.12 33.47 -3.79
CA ALA A 570 15.16 33.26 -2.35
C ALA A 570 16.38 33.96 -1.72
N PRO A 571 16.33 34.35 -0.44
CA PRO A 571 17.49 34.81 0.31
C PRO A 571 18.62 33.80 0.27
N GLU A 572 19.87 34.27 0.22
CA GLU A 572 21.06 33.43 0.30
C GLU A 572 21.19 32.78 1.68
N GLY A 573 21.75 31.56 1.73
CA GLY A 573 22.02 30.88 3.02
C GLY A 573 20.81 30.12 3.60
N LEU A 574 19.70 29.99 2.88
CA LEU A 574 18.59 29.13 3.35
C LEU A 574 18.96 27.66 3.32
N GLU A 575 19.04 27.06 4.49
CA GLU A 575 19.24 25.62 4.63
C GLU A 575 17.93 24.89 4.71
N TYR A 576 17.87 23.68 4.13
CA TYR A 576 16.69 22.82 4.10
C TYR A 576 16.97 21.45 4.65
N VAL A 577 15.98 20.87 5.30
CA VAL A 577 15.96 19.41 5.60
C VAL A 577 15.73 18.66 4.31
N ARG A 578 16.75 17.91 3.85
CA ARG A 578 16.71 17.19 2.58
C ARG A 578 16.22 15.77 2.74
N LEU A 579 15.39 15.31 1.80
CA LEU A 579 14.97 13.90 1.73
C LEU A 579 16.08 13.08 1.07
N ARG A 580 16.43 11.96 1.69
CA ARG A 580 17.43 11.03 1.12
C ARG A 580 16.93 10.35 -0.16
N ASN A 581 15.64 9.98 -0.20
CA ASN A 581 15.00 9.27 -1.30
C ASN A 581 13.69 9.98 -1.68
N PRO A 582 13.75 11.15 -2.38
CA PRO A 582 12.54 11.86 -2.78
C PRO A 582 11.74 11.04 -3.81
N ILE A 583 10.42 11.04 -3.67
CA ILE A 583 9.51 10.33 -4.60
C ILE A 583 9.49 11.01 -5.96
N THR A 584 9.57 12.34 -6.00
CA THR A 584 9.60 13.13 -7.24
C THR A 584 10.63 14.25 -7.13
N PRO A 585 11.16 14.74 -8.27
CA PRO A 585 12.11 15.85 -8.30
C PRO A 585 11.57 17.15 -7.70
N GLU A 586 10.24 17.34 -7.71
CA GLU A 586 9.58 18.54 -7.19
C GLU A 586 9.40 18.53 -5.66
N ARG A 587 9.81 17.44 -4.96
CA ARG A 587 9.62 17.24 -3.52
C ARG A 587 10.86 16.68 -2.86
N THR A 588 11.93 17.48 -2.89
CA THR A 588 13.27 17.06 -2.46
C THR A 588 13.64 17.52 -1.04
N VAL A 589 12.85 18.45 -0.47
CA VAL A 589 13.09 19.02 0.84
C VAL A 589 11.79 19.18 1.64
N MET A 590 11.93 19.34 2.96
CA MET A 590 10.81 19.72 3.82
C MET A 590 10.63 21.25 3.75
N ARG A 591 9.35 21.72 3.81
CA ARG A 591 8.99 23.14 3.71
C ARG A 591 9.53 23.96 4.90
N ARG A 592 9.96 25.18 4.62
CA ARG A 592 10.34 26.19 5.61
C ARG A 592 9.27 27.24 5.84
N SER A 593 8.34 27.37 4.88
CA SER A 593 7.22 28.32 4.94
C SER A 593 5.93 27.59 4.59
N GLY A 594 4.91 27.78 5.41
CA GLY A 594 3.55 27.32 5.11
C GLY A 594 2.87 28.21 4.06
N MET A 595 3.26 29.51 3.97
CA MET A 595 2.75 30.42 2.95
C MET A 595 3.06 29.94 1.54
N ALA A 596 4.25 29.38 1.29
CA ALA A 596 4.63 28.88 -0.03
C ALA A 596 3.68 27.77 -0.51
N THR A 597 3.40 26.80 0.34
CA THR A 597 2.48 25.70 0.02
C THR A 597 1.01 26.15 0.01
N MET A 598 0.64 27.11 0.85
CA MET A 598 -0.69 27.73 0.85
C MET A 598 -0.99 28.43 -0.48
N LEU A 599 -0.04 29.21 -1.01
CA LEU A 599 -0.20 29.89 -2.29
C LEU A 599 -0.30 28.92 -3.47
N GLU A 600 0.40 27.78 -3.43
CA GLU A 600 0.24 26.73 -4.45
C GLU A 600 -1.15 26.09 -4.38
N LEU A 601 -1.64 25.84 -3.17
CA LEU A 601 -2.97 25.28 -2.95
C LEU A 601 -4.05 26.26 -3.43
N LEU A 602 -3.89 27.55 -3.10
CA LEU A 602 -4.77 28.62 -3.54
C LEU A 602 -4.78 28.76 -5.08
N GLU A 603 -3.60 28.77 -5.72
CA GLU A 603 -3.44 28.79 -7.19
C GLU A 603 -4.15 27.63 -7.88
N HIS A 604 -4.04 26.44 -7.29
CA HIS A 604 -4.68 25.26 -7.84
C HIS A 604 -6.21 25.36 -7.78
N ASN A 605 -6.75 25.77 -6.64
CA ASN A 605 -8.19 25.81 -6.39
C ASN A 605 -8.88 27.04 -7.02
N ALA A 606 -8.17 28.15 -7.23
CA ALA A 606 -8.72 29.36 -7.88
C ALA A 606 -9.21 29.11 -9.31
N LYS A 607 -8.83 27.98 -9.93
CA LYS A 607 -9.35 27.54 -11.23
C LYS A 607 -10.78 27.02 -11.17
N PHE A 608 -11.23 26.61 -9.99
CA PHE A 608 -12.50 25.92 -9.80
C PHE A 608 -13.53 26.75 -9.01
N ARG A 609 -13.08 27.75 -8.26
CA ARG A 609 -13.93 28.58 -7.42
C ARG A 609 -13.58 30.07 -7.55
N PRO A 610 -14.59 30.96 -7.65
CA PRO A 610 -14.37 32.39 -7.85
C PRO A 610 -13.89 33.11 -6.59
N GLY A 611 -14.11 32.57 -5.41
CA GLY A 611 -13.67 33.10 -4.14
C GLY A 611 -13.16 32.00 -3.23
N LEU A 612 -12.01 32.21 -2.60
CA LEU A 612 -11.36 31.27 -1.71
C LEU A 612 -10.79 32.00 -0.49
N ALA A 613 -11.05 31.43 0.69
CA ALA A 613 -10.45 31.81 1.95
C ALA A 613 -10.02 30.51 2.67
N LEU A 614 -8.72 30.24 2.67
CA LEU A 614 -8.12 29.00 3.13
C LEU A 614 -7.16 29.28 4.27
N PHE A 615 -7.00 28.32 5.16
CA PHE A 615 -5.94 28.33 6.16
C PHE A 615 -5.35 26.95 6.39
N GLU A 616 -4.14 26.90 6.94
CA GLU A 616 -3.48 25.70 7.44
C GLU A 616 -2.74 26.04 8.73
N LEU A 617 -3.01 25.30 9.80
CA LEU A 617 -2.19 25.29 11.00
C LEU A 617 -1.35 24.02 10.99
N GLY A 618 -0.05 24.14 10.69
CA GLY A 618 0.81 22.99 10.48
C GLY A 618 2.31 23.28 10.61
N PRO A 619 3.16 22.26 10.76
CA PRO A 619 4.59 22.45 10.98
C PRO A 619 5.34 22.87 9.72
N VAL A 620 6.39 23.65 9.95
CA VAL A 620 7.51 23.87 9.03
C VAL A 620 8.78 23.32 9.66
N PHE A 621 9.81 23.04 8.85
CA PHE A 621 10.98 22.29 9.29
C PHE A 621 12.24 23.16 9.17
N LEU A 622 12.75 23.60 10.30
CA LEU A 622 13.88 24.51 10.38
C LEU A 622 15.11 23.75 10.86
N PRO A 623 16.16 23.61 10.04
CA PRO A 623 17.41 23.02 10.51
C PRO A 623 17.98 23.75 11.72
N VAL A 624 18.49 23.00 12.70
CA VAL A 624 19.14 23.53 13.90
C VAL A 624 20.61 23.13 13.85
N GLU A 625 21.50 24.10 13.97
CA GLU A 625 22.96 23.86 13.94
C GLU A 625 23.38 22.92 15.08
N GLY A 626 24.10 21.84 14.74
CA GLY A 626 24.58 20.84 15.70
C GLY A 626 23.53 19.77 16.10
N GLU A 627 22.26 19.87 15.67
CA GLU A 627 21.24 18.90 16.01
C GLU A 627 20.95 17.96 14.80
N THR A 628 20.60 16.71 15.13
CA THR A 628 20.24 15.71 14.11
C THR A 628 18.81 15.93 13.57
N LEU A 629 17.91 16.42 14.44
CA LEU A 629 16.51 16.67 14.10
C LEU A 629 16.26 18.16 13.92
N PRO A 630 15.42 18.57 12.97
CA PRO A 630 15.03 19.96 12.82
C PRO A 630 14.06 20.40 13.92
N HIS A 631 13.96 21.71 14.12
CA HIS A 631 12.83 22.28 14.84
C HIS A 631 11.58 22.25 13.95
N GLU A 632 10.53 21.56 14.41
CA GLU A 632 9.23 21.47 13.73
C GLU A 632 8.33 22.63 14.22
N ALA A 633 8.61 23.83 13.75
CA ALA A 633 7.91 25.03 14.20
C ALA A 633 6.46 25.07 13.65
N LEU A 634 5.49 25.25 14.56
CA LEU A 634 4.09 25.39 14.17
C LEU A 634 3.86 26.76 13.48
N ARG A 635 3.19 26.77 12.33
CA ARG A 635 2.82 27.99 11.60
C ARG A 635 1.34 27.96 11.22
N LEU A 636 0.69 29.11 11.36
CA LEU A 636 -0.61 29.38 10.80
C LEU A 636 -0.42 30.14 9.49
N SER A 637 -0.87 29.58 8.39
CA SER A 637 -0.83 30.19 7.07
C SER A 637 -2.25 30.45 6.58
N ILE A 638 -2.53 31.66 6.11
CA ILE A 638 -3.82 32.05 5.54
C ILE A 638 -3.59 32.47 4.09
N GLY A 639 -4.51 32.10 3.20
CA GLY A 639 -4.52 32.49 1.80
C GLY A 639 -5.92 32.84 1.32
N MET A 640 -6.12 34.02 0.71
CA MET A 640 -7.41 34.47 0.24
C MET A 640 -7.31 35.10 -1.15
N THR A 641 -8.31 34.87 -2.02
CA THR A 641 -8.40 35.51 -3.34
C THR A 641 -9.84 35.46 -3.88
N GLY A 642 -10.16 36.36 -4.82
CA GLY A 642 -11.49 36.46 -5.39
C GLY A 642 -12.46 37.19 -4.48
N ALA A 643 -13.76 36.93 -4.60
CA ALA A 643 -14.79 37.64 -3.83
C ALA A 643 -15.22 36.83 -2.60
N TRP A 644 -15.48 37.52 -1.49
CA TRP A 644 -16.04 36.89 -0.28
C TRP A 644 -17.47 36.41 -0.52
N ASP A 645 -18.29 37.28 -1.12
CA ASP A 645 -19.67 36.97 -1.45
C ASP A 645 -19.80 36.49 -2.90
N THR A 646 -20.63 35.50 -3.15
CA THR A 646 -21.03 35.14 -4.51
C THR A 646 -22.08 36.11 -5.05
N ALA A 647 -22.02 36.38 -6.35
CA ALA A 647 -23.07 37.17 -7.00
C ALA A 647 -24.44 36.51 -6.78
N SER A 648 -25.43 37.30 -6.43
CA SER A 648 -26.83 36.90 -6.14
C SER A 648 -27.82 37.81 -6.87
N TRP A 649 -29.12 37.50 -6.76
CA TRP A 649 -30.17 38.27 -7.42
C TRP A 649 -30.23 39.72 -6.95
N ASP A 650 -29.81 40.03 -5.74
CA ASP A 650 -29.76 41.36 -5.13
C ASP A 650 -28.40 42.04 -5.20
N LYS A 651 -27.31 41.22 -5.45
CA LYS A 651 -25.94 41.71 -5.62
C LYS A 651 -25.39 41.24 -6.96
N ALA A 652 -25.58 42.02 -8.00
CA ALA A 652 -25.14 41.63 -9.36
C ALA A 652 -23.61 41.60 -9.54
N GLN A 653 -22.84 42.32 -8.69
CA GLN A 653 -21.40 42.33 -8.69
C GLN A 653 -20.88 42.13 -7.28
N SER A 654 -20.05 41.09 -7.11
CA SER A 654 -19.27 40.88 -5.89
C SER A 654 -17.96 41.67 -5.99
N GLN A 655 -17.56 42.30 -4.89
CA GLN A 655 -16.23 42.95 -4.83
C GLN A 655 -15.16 41.95 -4.47
N PRO A 656 -13.98 41.99 -5.12
CA PRO A 656 -12.87 41.17 -4.72
C PRO A 656 -12.38 41.53 -3.31
N MET A 657 -11.99 40.55 -2.54
CA MET A 657 -11.38 40.74 -1.22
C MET A 657 -10.13 41.58 -1.31
N ASP A 658 -9.90 42.41 -0.31
CA ASP A 658 -8.74 43.29 -0.21
C ASP A 658 -7.97 43.10 1.11
N PHE A 659 -6.96 43.93 1.32
CA PHE A 659 -6.14 43.91 2.55
C PHE A 659 -6.98 44.02 3.83
N PHE A 660 -8.10 44.77 3.82
CA PHE A 660 -8.93 44.95 5.00
C PHE A 660 -9.79 43.73 5.31
N ASP A 661 -10.18 42.96 4.30
CA ASP A 661 -10.85 41.67 4.52
C ASP A 661 -9.93 40.69 5.26
N LEU A 662 -8.66 40.56 4.80
CA LEU A 662 -7.66 39.74 5.51
C LEU A 662 -7.41 40.30 6.93
N LYS A 663 -7.32 41.64 7.09
CA LYS A 663 -7.17 42.24 8.40
C LYS A 663 -8.35 41.93 9.32
N GLY A 664 -9.58 41.97 8.82
CA GLY A 664 -10.77 41.61 9.58
C GLY A 664 -10.76 40.16 10.05
N VAL A 665 -10.31 39.21 9.20
CA VAL A 665 -10.10 37.80 9.56
C VAL A 665 -9.08 37.67 10.70
N VAL A 666 -7.96 38.39 10.59
CA VAL A 666 -6.90 38.35 11.62
C VAL A 666 -7.40 38.99 12.93
N GLU A 667 -8.09 40.13 12.86
CA GLU A 667 -8.67 40.76 14.05
C GLU A 667 -9.68 39.86 14.75
N ALA A 668 -10.57 39.19 14.01
CA ALA A 668 -11.53 38.24 14.56
C ALA A 668 -10.86 37.02 15.21
N LEU A 669 -9.78 36.50 14.61
CA LEU A 669 -8.99 35.44 15.20
C LEU A 669 -8.37 35.84 16.53
N LEU A 670 -7.69 37.02 16.57
CA LEU A 670 -7.00 37.50 17.75
C LEU A 670 -7.97 37.86 18.90
N ASP A 671 -9.12 38.42 18.57
CA ASP A 671 -10.21 38.70 19.53
C ASP A 671 -10.78 37.38 20.09
N GLY A 672 -11.08 36.41 19.24
CA GLY A 672 -11.57 35.08 19.66
C GLY A 672 -10.56 34.28 20.49
N LEU A 673 -9.28 34.55 20.35
CA LEU A 673 -8.20 33.98 21.20
C LEU A 673 -7.98 34.82 22.46
N HIS A 674 -8.75 35.90 22.68
CA HIS A 674 -8.66 36.83 23.80
C HIS A 674 -7.30 37.52 23.94
N LEU A 675 -6.61 37.75 22.81
CA LEU A 675 -5.34 38.46 22.80
C LEU A 675 -5.56 39.97 22.98
N THR A 676 -4.85 40.55 23.93
CA THR A 676 -4.88 41.99 24.22
C THR A 676 -3.61 42.66 23.71
N GLU A 677 -3.62 44.01 23.65
CA GLU A 677 -2.49 44.82 23.18
C GLU A 677 -2.04 44.52 21.74
N VAL A 678 -3.03 44.19 20.87
CA VAL A 678 -2.79 43.92 19.45
C VAL A 678 -2.46 45.20 18.71
N ARG A 679 -1.42 45.20 17.90
CA ARG A 679 -0.98 46.29 17.04
C ARG A 679 -0.67 45.78 15.63
N PHE A 680 -1.10 46.56 14.63
CA PHE A 680 -0.71 46.33 13.23
C PHE A 680 0.29 47.42 12.82
N GLN A 681 1.48 47.03 12.46
CA GLN A 681 2.55 47.94 12.09
C GLN A 681 2.89 47.76 10.62
N ALA A 682 2.93 48.87 9.85
CA ALA A 682 3.35 48.83 8.45
C ALA A 682 4.77 48.22 8.35
N ALA A 683 4.93 47.26 7.46
CA ALA A 683 6.16 46.49 7.32
C ALA A 683 6.57 46.35 5.86
N ASN A 684 7.82 45.95 5.65
CA ASN A 684 8.38 45.58 4.37
C ASN A 684 8.72 44.08 4.36
N HIS A 685 7.99 43.35 3.57
CA HIS A 685 8.29 41.91 3.39
C HIS A 685 8.43 41.60 1.89
N PRO A 686 9.43 40.77 1.50
CA PRO A 686 9.75 40.56 0.07
C PRO A 686 8.62 39.91 -0.73
N SER A 687 7.69 39.27 -0.06
CA SER A 687 6.52 38.63 -0.70
C SER A 687 5.34 39.59 -0.88
N PHE A 688 5.28 40.73 -0.17
CA PHE A 688 4.10 41.56 -0.12
C PHE A 688 4.29 42.93 -0.76
N HIS A 689 3.19 43.56 -1.15
CA HIS A 689 3.15 44.89 -1.70
C HIS A 689 3.55 45.90 -0.61
N PRO A 690 4.53 46.79 -0.84
CA PRO A 690 5.06 47.69 0.21
C PRO A 690 4.04 48.62 0.87
N GLY A 691 2.94 48.95 0.17
CA GLY A 691 1.85 49.77 0.70
C GLY A 691 0.69 48.98 1.31
N LYS A 692 0.76 47.67 1.30
CA LYS A 692 -0.31 46.75 1.78
C LYS A 692 0.32 45.53 2.50
N CYS A 693 1.19 45.84 3.47
CA CYS A 693 1.87 44.82 4.28
C CYS A 693 1.96 45.31 5.73
N ALA A 694 1.65 44.43 6.67
CA ALA A 694 1.75 44.71 8.09
C ALA A 694 2.33 43.54 8.86
N GLU A 695 3.16 43.86 9.86
CA GLU A 695 3.43 42.97 10.99
C GLU A 695 2.32 43.06 12.01
N VAL A 696 2.00 41.90 12.62
CA VAL A 696 1.04 41.78 13.72
C VAL A 696 1.80 41.56 15.02
N TRP A 697 1.57 42.46 15.97
CA TRP A 697 2.22 42.45 17.28
C TRP A 697 1.19 42.20 18.39
N VAL A 698 1.61 41.45 19.40
CA VAL A 698 0.88 41.26 20.66
C VAL A 698 1.81 41.65 21.80
N GLY A 699 1.53 42.70 22.52
CA GLY A 699 2.49 43.29 23.44
C GLY A 699 3.78 43.68 22.73
N GLU A 700 4.90 43.09 23.16
CA GLU A 700 6.24 43.29 22.58
C GLU A 700 6.66 42.17 21.59
N GLU A 701 5.81 41.20 21.32
CA GLU A 701 6.14 40.08 20.44
C GLU A 701 5.50 40.20 19.05
N VAL A 702 6.30 39.95 18.00
CA VAL A 702 5.81 39.79 16.65
C VAL A 702 5.21 38.41 16.50
N LEU A 703 3.93 38.36 16.14
CA LEU A 703 3.25 37.12 15.78
C LEU A 703 3.57 36.64 14.37
N GLY A 704 3.66 37.58 13.42
CA GLY A 704 3.89 37.27 12.03
C GLY A 704 3.57 38.42 11.10
N VAL A 705 3.37 38.11 9.84
CA VAL A 705 3.20 39.12 8.78
C VAL A 705 1.98 38.78 7.90
N MET A 706 1.31 39.82 7.40
CA MET A 706 0.19 39.70 6.48
C MET A 706 0.24 40.75 5.38
N GLY A 707 -0.35 40.49 4.23
CA GLY A 707 -0.40 41.48 3.16
C GLY A 707 -1.01 40.98 1.85
N GLU A 708 -1.12 41.90 0.89
CA GLU A 708 -1.40 41.60 -0.50
C GLU A 708 -0.09 41.22 -1.20
N LEU A 709 -0.09 40.17 -2.03
CA LEU A 709 1.12 39.72 -2.73
C LEU A 709 1.69 40.82 -3.61
N HIS A 710 3.00 40.96 -3.57
CA HIS A 710 3.73 41.84 -4.47
C HIS A 710 3.42 41.50 -5.94
N PRO A 711 3.18 42.46 -6.83
CA PRO A 711 2.87 42.17 -8.26
C PRO A 711 3.88 41.28 -8.97
N GLN A 712 5.17 41.37 -8.61
CA GLN A 712 6.21 40.50 -9.17
C GLN A 712 6.15 39.09 -8.60
N VAL A 713 5.75 38.90 -7.35
CA VAL A 713 5.54 37.59 -6.74
C VAL A 713 4.31 36.91 -7.35
N ARG A 714 3.23 37.68 -7.50
CA ARG A 714 2.00 37.19 -8.14
C ARG A 714 2.25 36.63 -9.54
N LYS A 715 3.19 37.20 -10.33
CA LYS A 715 3.61 36.69 -11.66
C LYS A 715 4.25 35.30 -11.61
N ASN A 716 4.71 34.84 -10.45
CA ASN A 716 5.22 33.47 -10.29
C ASN A 716 4.13 32.41 -10.25
N TYR A 717 2.86 32.83 -10.14
CA TYR A 717 1.68 31.99 -10.02
C TYR A 717 0.67 32.31 -11.13
N ALA A 718 -0.22 31.36 -11.42
CA ALA A 718 -1.27 31.51 -12.43
C ALA A 718 -2.58 32.04 -11.83
N PHE A 719 -2.51 33.09 -11.01
CA PHE A 719 -3.70 33.75 -10.48
C PHE A 719 -4.37 34.66 -11.54
N GLY A 720 -5.68 34.86 -11.41
CA GLY A 720 -6.47 35.80 -12.19
C GLY A 720 -6.10 37.26 -11.92
N GLN A 721 -7.05 38.21 -12.10
CA GLN A 721 -6.82 39.66 -11.89
C GLN A 721 -7.05 40.10 -10.45
N ASP A 722 -7.78 39.32 -9.64
CA ASP A 722 -8.12 39.67 -8.28
C ASP A 722 -6.90 39.74 -7.36
N PRO A 723 -6.94 40.54 -6.29
CA PRO A 723 -5.91 40.53 -5.28
C PRO A 723 -5.69 39.13 -4.69
N VAL A 724 -4.44 38.83 -4.34
CA VAL A 724 -4.08 37.63 -3.61
C VAL A 724 -3.53 38.06 -2.27
N LEU A 725 -4.16 37.62 -1.22
CA LEU A 725 -3.89 38.00 0.16
C LEU A 725 -3.27 36.77 0.87
N ALA A 726 -2.28 37.01 1.71
CA ALA A 726 -1.67 35.95 2.50
C ALA A 726 -1.22 36.47 3.87
N ALA A 727 -1.19 35.55 4.83
CA ALA A 727 -0.58 35.78 6.14
C ALA A 727 0.16 34.53 6.60
N GLU A 728 1.22 34.71 7.37
CA GLU A 728 1.92 33.64 8.07
C GLU A 728 2.24 34.09 9.49
N PHE A 729 1.79 33.29 10.47
CA PHE A 729 1.94 33.57 11.89
C PHE A 729 2.66 32.43 12.60
N ASP A 730 3.37 32.78 13.67
CA ASP A 730 3.95 31.84 14.60
C ASP A 730 2.85 31.16 15.43
N GLY A 731 2.55 29.89 15.09
CA GLY A 731 1.50 29.13 15.74
C GLY A 731 1.80 28.80 17.20
N GLU A 732 3.07 28.63 17.57
CA GLU A 732 3.48 28.38 18.96
C GLU A 732 3.24 29.62 19.83
N LYS A 733 3.53 30.83 19.30
CA LYS A 733 3.21 32.05 19.98
C LYS A 733 1.71 32.28 20.09
N LEU A 734 0.94 32.04 19.01
CA LEU A 734 -0.51 32.15 19.04
C LEU A 734 -1.13 31.26 20.12
N THR A 735 -0.74 29.99 20.18
CA THR A 735 -1.28 29.05 21.17
C THR A 735 -0.82 29.38 22.59
N ARG A 736 0.42 29.78 22.78
CA ARG A 736 0.97 30.17 24.08
C ARG A 736 0.35 31.44 24.67
N LEU A 737 0.10 32.42 23.82
CA LEU A 737 -0.47 33.72 24.23
C LEU A 737 -2.00 33.68 24.35
N SER A 738 -2.65 32.68 23.75
CA SER A 738 -4.11 32.54 23.83
C SER A 738 -4.59 32.27 25.25
N SER A 739 -5.76 32.79 25.63
CA SER A 739 -6.41 32.49 26.91
C SER A 739 -7.76 31.84 26.68
N ALA A 740 -8.08 30.82 27.50
CA ALA A 740 -9.41 30.30 27.61
C ALA A 740 -10.29 31.17 28.51
N ASP A 741 -9.67 32.00 29.38
CA ASP A 741 -10.37 32.84 30.32
C ASP A 741 -10.90 34.09 29.65
N PHE A 742 -12.16 34.35 29.85
CA PHE A 742 -12.84 35.56 29.38
C PHE A 742 -13.33 36.38 30.55
N ALA A 743 -12.75 37.61 30.68
CA ALA A 743 -13.21 38.54 31.68
C ALA A 743 -14.41 39.36 31.16
N ASN A 744 -15.58 39.09 31.65
CA ASN A 744 -16.78 39.82 31.29
C ASN A 744 -16.72 41.27 31.83
N LYS A 745 -16.98 42.24 30.94
CA LYS A 745 -17.08 43.66 31.35
C LYS A 745 -18.47 43.94 31.87
N ALA A 746 -18.55 44.68 32.96
CA ALA A 746 -19.84 45.11 33.49
C ALA A 746 -20.60 45.94 32.43
N ILE A 747 -21.89 45.68 32.30
CA ILE A 747 -22.76 46.45 31.44
C ILE A 747 -23.30 47.66 32.23
N SER A 748 -23.15 48.89 31.66
CA SER A 748 -23.69 50.06 32.32
C SER A 748 -25.23 50.12 32.19
N SER A 749 -25.91 50.48 33.27
CA SER A 749 -27.34 50.70 33.28
C SER A 749 -27.75 52.11 32.76
N TYR A 750 -26.78 52.93 32.45
CA TYR A 750 -27.02 54.31 31.97
C TYR A 750 -26.85 54.37 30.44
N PRO A 751 -27.66 55.21 29.75
CA PRO A 751 -27.59 55.35 28.31
C PRO A 751 -26.24 55.95 27.85
N ALA A 752 -25.73 55.45 26.72
CA ALA A 752 -24.56 56.01 26.07
C ALA A 752 -24.92 57.29 25.26
N MET A 753 -24.01 58.20 25.16
CA MET A 753 -24.05 59.32 24.22
C MET A 753 -23.10 59.06 23.06
N VAL A 754 -23.55 59.29 21.83
CA VAL A 754 -22.77 59.09 20.61
C VAL A 754 -22.59 60.44 19.92
N GLU A 755 -21.38 60.76 19.55
CA GLU A 755 -21.01 61.98 18.85
C GLU A 755 -19.98 61.68 17.75
N ASP A 756 -20.13 62.36 16.59
CA ASP A 756 -19.15 62.21 15.50
C ASP A 756 -18.14 63.37 15.54
N ILE A 757 -16.88 63.05 15.26
CA ILE A 757 -15.81 64.01 15.13
C ILE A 757 -15.03 63.74 13.85
N ALA A 758 -14.82 64.77 13.04
CA ALA A 758 -13.97 64.67 11.85
C ALA A 758 -12.71 65.52 12.03
N LEU A 759 -11.54 64.87 11.89
CA LEU A 759 -10.24 65.50 12.10
C LEU A 759 -9.43 65.49 10.80
N ILE A 760 -9.01 66.65 10.35
CA ILE A 760 -8.11 66.82 9.21
C ILE A 760 -6.69 66.73 9.72
N VAL A 761 -5.94 65.77 9.17
CA VAL A 761 -4.54 65.49 9.52
C VAL A 761 -3.68 65.37 8.28
N ASP A 762 -2.36 65.39 8.44
CA ASP A 762 -1.41 65.05 7.38
C ASP A 762 -1.60 63.61 6.93
N GLU A 763 -1.38 63.32 5.63
CA GLU A 763 -1.55 61.98 5.06
C GLU A 763 -0.67 60.91 5.75
N SER A 764 0.50 61.35 6.28
CA SER A 764 1.44 60.47 6.97
C SER A 764 0.96 60.00 8.35
N VAL A 765 -0.04 60.66 8.95
CA VAL A 765 -0.53 60.29 10.29
C VAL A 765 -1.32 59.00 10.21
N PRO A 766 -0.88 57.90 10.90
CA PRO A 766 -1.64 56.68 10.96
C PRO A 766 -2.98 56.86 11.69
N ALA A 767 -4.02 56.20 11.22
CA ALA A 767 -5.36 56.32 11.83
C ALA A 767 -5.39 55.73 13.24
N ASP A 768 -4.66 54.62 13.48
CA ASP A 768 -4.52 53.97 14.79
C ASP A 768 -3.81 54.85 15.82
N ALA A 769 -2.75 55.55 15.41
CA ALA A 769 -2.05 56.48 16.28
C ALA A 769 -2.98 57.67 16.70
N LEU A 770 -3.80 58.18 15.77
CA LEU A 770 -4.79 59.18 16.07
C LEU A 770 -5.89 58.63 16.99
N GLU A 771 -6.39 57.44 16.72
CA GLU A 771 -7.38 56.75 17.56
C GLU A 771 -6.87 56.50 18.98
N ALA A 772 -5.64 56.03 19.13
CA ALA A 772 -5.00 55.78 20.42
C ALA A 772 -4.95 57.09 21.24
N LEU A 773 -4.57 58.22 20.60
CA LEU A 773 -4.57 59.52 21.25
C LEU A 773 -5.98 60.00 21.62
N ILE A 774 -6.97 59.71 20.78
CA ILE A 774 -8.39 60.02 21.08
C ILE A 774 -8.86 59.23 22.30
N ARG A 775 -8.62 57.92 22.35
CA ARG A 775 -8.94 57.06 23.49
C ARG A 775 -8.25 57.50 24.79
N GLN A 776 -6.97 57.79 24.72
CA GLN A 776 -6.20 58.28 25.84
C GLN A 776 -6.76 59.64 26.35
N SER A 777 -7.04 60.54 25.41
CA SER A 777 -7.55 61.87 25.72
C SER A 777 -9.00 61.84 26.22
N GLY A 778 -9.81 60.91 25.73
CA GLY A 778 -11.18 60.72 26.16
C GLY A 778 -11.33 60.27 27.60
N GLY A 779 -10.35 59.45 28.09
CA GLY A 779 -10.33 58.91 29.43
C GLY A 779 -11.45 57.91 29.70
N LYS A 780 -11.77 57.60 30.94
CA LYS A 780 -12.66 56.50 31.33
C LYS A 780 -14.12 56.60 30.86
N LEU A 781 -14.57 57.80 30.48
CA LEU A 781 -15.92 58.04 29.98
C LEU A 781 -16.07 57.80 28.48
N LEU A 782 -14.97 57.75 27.73
CA LEU A 782 -14.98 57.37 26.31
C LEU A 782 -14.84 55.86 26.24
N VAL A 783 -15.93 55.15 25.98
CA VAL A 783 -15.99 53.71 26.01
C VAL A 783 -15.70 53.08 24.66
N ASP A 784 -16.01 53.77 23.57
CA ASP A 784 -15.67 53.31 22.22
C ASP A 784 -15.31 54.45 21.27
N VAL A 785 -14.44 54.13 20.31
CA VAL A 785 -13.99 55.01 19.21
C VAL A 785 -14.02 54.19 17.94
N ARG A 786 -14.76 54.60 16.95
CA ARG A 786 -14.89 53.88 15.69
C ARG A 786 -14.64 54.81 14.51
N LEU A 787 -13.60 54.49 13.72
CA LEU A 787 -13.37 55.19 12.42
C LEU A 787 -14.45 54.69 11.43
N PHE A 788 -15.22 55.61 10.84
CA PHE A 788 -16.26 55.27 9.89
C PHE A 788 -16.11 55.92 8.51
N ASP A 789 -15.25 56.97 8.35
CA ASP A 789 -14.95 57.58 7.07
C ASP A 789 -13.53 58.11 6.96
N VAL A 790 -12.94 57.95 5.77
CA VAL A 790 -11.63 58.47 5.39
C VAL A 790 -11.79 59.28 4.10
N TYR A 791 -11.84 60.57 4.23
CA TYR A 791 -12.12 61.45 3.11
C TYR A 791 -10.83 62.15 2.63
N ARG A 792 -10.61 62.15 1.32
CA ARG A 792 -9.54 62.84 0.63
C ARG A 792 -10.08 63.71 -0.47
N ASP A 793 -9.76 64.97 -0.45
CA ASP A 793 -10.20 65.95 -1.45
C ASP A 793 -9.15 67.07 -1.53
N GLU A 794 -8.95 67.65 -2.68
CA GLU A 794 -8.03 68.80 -2.87
C GLU A 794 -8.41 70.00 -2.00
N LYS A 795 -9.69 70.14 -1.61
CA LYS A 795 -10.17 71.16 -0.72
C LYS A 795 -9.64 71.09 0.71
N LEU A 796 -9.15 69.91 1.12
CA LEU A 796 -8.51 69.69 2.43
C LEU A 796 -7.06 70.24 2.47
N GLY A 797 -6.49 70.53 1.30
CA GLY A 797 -5.08 70.85 1.09
C GLY A 797 -4.27 69.65 0.64
N SER A 798 -3.24 69.91 -0.16
CA SER A 798 -2.38 68.83 -0.69
C SER A 798 -1.72 68.05 0.48
N GLY A 799 -1.76 66.69 0.40
CA GLY A 799 -1.14 65.83 1.40
C GLY A 799 -1.90 65.72 2.72
N ARG A 800 -3.20 66.01 2.72
CA ARG A 800 -4.07 65.90 3.90
C ARG A 800 -5.23 64.95 3.66
N LYS A 801 -5.67 64.32 4.78
CA LYS A 801 -6.89 63.50 4.84
C LYS A 801 -7.74 63.91 6.03
N SER A 802 -9.06 63.68 5.91
CA SER A 802 -10.01 63.81 7.01
C SER A 802 -10.40 62.42 7.51
N LEU A 803 -10.22 62.16 8.79
CA LEU A 803 -10.59 60.93 9.48
C LEU A 803 -11.83 61.26 10.34
N ALA A 804 -12.92 60.55 10.10
CA ALA A 804 -14.15 60.71 10.86
C ALA A 804 -14.34 59.55 11.85
N TYR A 805 -14.44 59.92 13.12
CA TYR A 805 -14.63 58.96 14.20
C TYR A 805 -15.96 59.18 14.89
N GLN A 806 -16.64 58.08 15.16
CA GLN A 806 -17.77 58.04 16.08
C GLN A 806 -17.22 57.77 17.49
N LEU A 807 -17.61 58.60 18.42
CA LEU A 807 -17.18 58.56 19.81
C LEU A 807 -18.39 58.16 20.66
N THR A 808 -18.27 57.10 21.46
CA THR A 808 -19.29 56.65 22.39
C THR A 808 -18.85 56.96 23.82
N TYR A 809 -19.64 57.78 24.48
CA TYR A 809 -19.42 58.16 25.88
C TYR A 809 -20.42 57.45 26.77
N GLN A 810 -19.94 56.86 27.88
CA GLN A 810 -20.82 56.24 28.86
C GLN A 810 -20.19 56.26 30.27
N ALA A 811 -21.01 56.46 31.28
CA ALA A 811 -20.60 56.30 32.66
C ALA A 811 -21.29 55.10 33.31
N PHE A 812 -20.72 54.56 34.37
CA PHE A 812 -21.28 53.44 35.14
C PHE A 812 -22.09 53.88 36.34
N ASP A 813 -22.03 55.16 36.71
CA ASP A 813 -22.59 55.74 37.93
C ASP A 813 -23.68 56.80 37.69
N ARG A 814 -23.84 57.30 36.47
CA ARG A 814 -24.78 58.30 36.11
C ARG A 814 -25.07 58.49 34.61
N THR A 815 -26.14 59.12 34.22
CA THR A 815 -26.37 59.60 32.86
C THR A 815 -25.45 60.81 32.57
N LEU A 816 -24.76 60.81 31.44
CA LEU A 816 -23.90 61.87 30.98
C LEU A 816 -24.74 63.04 30.45
N THR A 817 -24.24 64.29 30.61
CA THR A 817 -24.81 65.45 30.06
C THR A 817 -24.08 65.95 28.82
N ASP A 818 -24.71 66.83 27.97
CA ASP A 818 -24.07 67.43 26.81
C ASP A 818 -22.79 68.21 27.21
N LYS A 819 -22.75 68.76 28.43
CA LYS A 819 -21.57 69.41 28.96
C LYS A 819 -20.38 68.42 29.22
N ASP A 820 -20.69 67.22 29.67
CA ASP A 820 -19.66 66.16 29.86
C ASP A 820 -19.05 65.78 28.52
N ALA A 821 -19.85 65.48 27.50
CA ALA A 821 -19.39 65.18 26.15
C ALA A 821 -18.59 66.30 25.51
N LEU A 822 -19.09 67.50 25.60
CA LEU A 822 -18.40 68.69 25.10
C LEU A 822 -16.99 68.89 25.73
N ASN A 823 -16.88 68.65 27.04
CA ASN A 823 -15.60 68.77 27.74
C ASN A 823 -14.62 67.74 27.26
N ILE A 824 -15.07 66.51 27.07
CA ILE A 824 -14.24 65.41 26.56
C ILE A 824 -13.80 65.66 25.12
N ARG A 825 -14.73 66.05 24.25
CA ARG A 825 -14.46 66.42 22.85
C ARG A 825 -13.40 67.54 22.78
N ASN A 826 -13.58 68.65 23.55
CA ASN A 826 -12.66 69.78 23.55
C ASN A 826 -11.26 69.36 23.97
N ARG A 827 -11.14 68.37 24.93
CA ARG A 827 -9.88 67.83 25.35
C ARG A 827 -9.23 66.97 24.23
N ILE A 828 -10.04 66.13 23.55
CA ILE A 828 -9.59 65.35 22.40
C ILE A 828 -9.09 66.25 21.28
N VAL A 829 -9.89 67.26 20.87
CA VAL A 829 -9.51 68.22 19.80
C VAL A 829 -8.22 68.99 20.16
N LYS A 830 -8.07 69.39 21.41
CA LYS A 830 -6.88 70.11 21.87
C LYS A 830 -5.63 69.19 21.81
N GLN A 831 -5.72 67.94 22.26
CA GLN A 831 -4.60 67.01 22.28
C GLN A 831 -4.22 66.53 20.87
N THR A 832 -5.19 66.21 20.03
CA THR A 832 -4.94 65.81 18.64
C THR A 832 -4.33 66.95 17.81
N LYS A 833 -4.75 68.19 18.08
CA LYS A 833 -4.10 69.36 17.50
C LYS A 833 -2.66 69.55 17.96
N ASN A 834 -2.37 69.35 19.24
CA ASN A 834 -1.04 69.52 19.77
C ASN A 834 -0.05 68.46 19.26
N VAL A 835 -0.45 67.21 19.12
CA VAL A 835 0.41 66.09 18.77
C VAL A 835 0.52 65.95 17.25
N PHE A 836 -0.57 65.97 16.54
CA PHE A 836 -0.64 65.66 15.09
C PHE A 836 -1.00 66.88 14.22
N GLY A 837 -1.12 68.10 14.80
CA GLY A 837 -1.57 69.25 14.07
C GLY A 837 -3.00 69.14 13.51
N ALA A 838 -3.80 68.23 14.09
CA ALA A 838 -5.15 67.95 13.62
C ALA A 838 -6.04 69.19 13.68
N GLN A 839 -6.86 69.36 12.66
CA GLN A 839 -7.86 70.42 12.60
C GLN A 839 -9.27 69.83 12.59
N LEU A 840 -10.13 70.32 13.47
CA LEU A 840 -11.52 69.88 13.45
C LEU A 840 -12.17 70.37 12.13
N ARG A 841 -12.75 69.46 11.39
CA ARG A 841 -13.51 69.82 10.20
C ARG A 841 -14.88 70.39 10.62
N SER A 842 -15.11 71.68 10.37
CA SER A 842 -16.43 72.23 10.49
C SER A 842 -17.31 71.77 9.33
N LEU A 843 -18.51 71.25 9.62
CA LEU A 843 -19.52 70.92 8.66
C LEU A 843 -19.89 72.06 7.75
#